data_a53b93b07476b443f0496391b02c4787
#
_entry.id   a53b93b07476b443f0496391b02c4787
#
_cell.length_a   1.000
_cell.length_b   1.000
_cell.length_c   1.000
_cell.angle_alpha   90.00
_cell.angle_beta   90.00
_cell.angle_gamma   90.00
#
_symmetry.space_group_name_H-M   'P 1'
#
loop_
_entity.id
_entity.type
_entity.pdbx_description
1 polymer ?
#
loop_
_entity_poly.entity_id
_entity_poly.type
_entity_poly.pdbx_seq_one_letter_code
_entity_poly.pdbx_strand_id
1 'polypeptide(L)'
;MWSHTSGYCRSRKMKKILYLISLVALIVALPAYGAEANEYRQVLGLDSRKVIWFLAQMHLFFGAFVLGVPLFAVIIEVVGWRNKDVKFDRLAYEFTSLLSVAYATTAAFGGLLTFALFTLYPTFMGYMAGIFKDVMFIYALLFFAETFALYLYYYGWDWLNSTRVLDNKVVFACRVLGILILIAGAALFFGAFGPEEMRGDTRAFMVFLYFLPAGVGLLIIKDVKSTHILIGIILNIVGTGIMMMANSMAGFMMSPAGVDEKGILDGTVWEAFENVLATPIAIHRMLGNLAFGGLVAGSYAAVKFIGAQNRTDKAHYDWMGYISNFVAIGALIPLPFAGYYLGREVYSNSAVMGNNMMGGDFSWTFIIQAMLVGSLFLISNYYLWSGMTRIPGSERYYKYIKYILGAIIVSLAVWLTPHNLPLSGXEVGEMGGSXYHPTLKFLGLMPAKNAVINLIIISTFFSFLLYRRGNKKGTVSISAQGTLPKIVIPLAGLVCILMVGQYGLNLYGMDPAELDLPADREQYFKTLAYLLFFECAAVIVCVVLALKDRGLLAENLYLAITAFNVTIFLGVYGFVVMEQASPFLRNVAVSQFLQLISSLILVTTIDMFLYRNAETVGELQWGKMTVRSQYALLLXTFVITMNMGLMGFIRSGLXGDWHIYGVMRDTSMWSYTPSNFTMTQMVSLSVLVFMLGMAFMFWLGSLASKKHDVGAGDGAGDNVSRTDGEIAG
;
A
#
# COMPACT_ATOMS: atom_id res chain seq x y z
N MET A 1 35.65 32.10 3.85
CA MET A 1 35.78 32.01 2.38
C MET A 1 35.63 30.59 1.82
N TRP A 2 35.34 29.60 2.64
CA TRP A 2 35.24 28.20 2.23
C TRP A 2 33.81 27.63 2.24
N SER A 3 32.83 28.42 2.63
CA SER A 3 31.45 27.91 2.76
C SER A 3 30.60 28.05 1.50
N HIS A 4 31.00 28.92 0.57
CA HIS A 4 30.23 29.15 -0.65
C HIS A 4 30.58 28.22 -1.81
N THR A 5 31.73 27.55 -1.75
CA THR A 5 32.16 26.66 -2.85
C THR A 5 31.53 25.28 -2.78
N SER A 6 31.12 24.82 -1.59
CA SER A 6 30.55 23.47 -1.46
C SER A 6 29.14 23.35 -2.06
N GLY A 7 28.33 24.39 -1.91
CA GLY A 7 26.98 24.39 -2.47
C GLY A 7 26.94 24.46 -3.97
N TYR A 8 27.85 25.27 -4.55
CA TYR A 8 27.95 25.42 -6.01
C TYR A 8 28.50 24.15 -6.65
N CYS A 9 29.47 23.51 -6.02
CA CYS A 9 30.04 22.27 -6.49
C CYS A 9 29.03 21.11 -6.43
N ARG A 10 28.21 21.08 -5.37
CA ARG A 10 27.13 20.09 -5.20
C ARG A 10 26.05 20.27 -6.26
N SER A 11 25.66 21.51 -6.54
CA SER A 11 24.67 21.83 -7.58
C SER A 11 25.17 21.40 -8.96
N ARG A 12 26.46 21.60 -9.23
CA ARG A 12 27.05 21.22 -10.51
C ARG A 12 27.10 19.69 -10.68
N LYS A 13 27.43 18.98 -9.60
CA LYS A 13 27.44 17.50 -9.62
C LYS A 13 26.02 16.95 -9.83
N MET A 14 25.03 17.53 -9.15
CA MET A 14 23.62 17.13 -9.31
C MET A 14 23.15 17.33 -10.75
N LYS A 15 23.48 18.47 -11.35
CA LYS A 15 23.13 18.74 -12.75
C LYS A 15 23.76 17.74 -13.70
N LYS A 16 25.03 17.37 -13.45
CA LYS A 16 25.73 16.36 -14.28
C LYS A 16 25.05 14.99 -14.14
N ILE A 17 24.64 14.61 -12.94
CA ILE A 17 23.94 13.35 -12.71
C ILE A 17 22.60 13.37 -13.45
N LEU A 18 21.86 14.47 -13.37
CA LEU A 18 20.57 14.60 -14.07
C LEU A 18 20.76 14.51 -15.60
N TYR A 19 21.80 15.17 -16.14
CA TYR A 19 22.11 15.06 -17.57
C TYR A 19 22.46 13.62 -17.96
N LEU A 20 23.27 12.94 -17.13
CA LEU A 20 23.64 11.56 -17.40
C LEU A 20 22.41 10.63 -17.37
N ILE A 21 21.52 10.82 -16.37
CA ILE A 21 20.28 10.07 -16.27
C ILE A 21 19.41 10.32 -17.50
N SER A 22 19.30 11.58 -17.93
CA SER A 22 18.50 11.95 -19.11
C SER A 22 19.08 11.32 -20.37
N LEU A 23 20.41 11.32 -20.49
CA LEU A 23 21.08 10.72 -21.64
C LEU A 23 20.89 9.20 -21.65
N VAL A 24 21.01 8.54 -20.48
CA VAL A 24 20.78 7.09 -20.38
C VAL A 24 19.32 6.77 -20.76
N ALA A 25 18.37 7.57 -20.28
CA ALA A 25 16.95 7.41 -20.62
C ALA A 25 16.73 7.54 -22.13
N LEU A 26 17.38 8.52 -22.74
CA LEU A 26 17.27 8.73 -24.18
C LEU A 26 17.85 7.53 -24.95
N ILE A 27 19.02 7.05 -24.52
CA ILE A 27 19.68 5.88 -25.13
C ILE A 27 18.80 4.63 -24.99
N VAL A 28 18.17 4.45 -23.80
CA VAL A 28 17.28 3.30 -23.54
C VAL A 28 16.01 3.42 -24.40
N ALA A 29 15.54 4.62 -24.63
CA ALA A 29 14.32 4.85 -25.43
C ALA A 29 14.57 4.75 -26.95
N LEU A 30 15.79 4.98 -27.42
CA LEU A 30 16.10 4.98 -28.85
C LEU A 30 15.71 3.68 -29.57
N PRO A 31 16.01 2.47 -29.03
CA PRO A 31 15.62 1.24 -29.72
C PRO A 31 14.11 1.07 -29.89
N ALA A 32 13.30 1.75 -29.10
CA ALA A 32 11.84 1.67 -29.26
C ALA A 32 11.37 2.33 -30.56
N TYR A 33 12.23 3.16 -31.14
CA TYR A 33 11.89 3.89 -32.37
C TYR A 33 12.02 3.07 -33.64
N GLY A 34 12.73 1.94 -33.59
CA GLY A 34 12.99 1.14 -34.75
C GLY A 34 12.06 -0.07 -34.91
N ALA A 35 10.95 -0.11 -34.20
CA ALA A 35 10.04 -1.24 -34.30
C ALA A 35 9.38 -1.30 -35.67
N GLU A 36 9.22 -2.53 -36.19
CA GLU A 36 8.56 -2.75 -37.47
C GLU A 36 7.10 -2.28 -37.41
N ALA A 37 6.58 -1.87 -38.53
CA ALA A 37 5.18 -1.48 -38.64
C ALA A 37 4.26 -2.64 -38.25
N ASN A 38 3.23 -2.33 -37.51
CA ASN A 38 2.26 -3.33 -37.06
C ASN A 38 0.84 -2.80 -37.28
N GLU A 39 -0.14 -3.51 -36.79
CA GLU A 39 -1.54 -3.20 -37.00
C GLU A 39 -2.01 -2.01 -36.16
N TYR A 40 -1.24 -1.59 -35.19
CA TYR A 40 -1.61 -0.45 -34.34
C TYR A 40 -1.43 0.87 -35.11
N ARG A 41 -2.28 1.84 -34.82
CA ARG A 41 -2.09 3.20 -35.29
C ARG A 41 -0.79 3.76 -34.72
N GLN A 42 -0.11 4.53 -35.52
CA GLN A 42 1.18 5.13 -35.14
C GLN A 42 1.00 6.59 -34.73
N VAL A 43 1.58 6.96 -33.61
CA VAL A 43 1.57 8.32 -33.09
C VAL A 43 3.03 8.72 -32.82
N LEU A 44 3.56 9.61 -33.66
CA LEU A 44 4.95 10.06 -33.54
C LEU A 44 5.96 8.90 -33.52
N GLY A 45 5.70 7.88 -34.31
CA GLY A 45 6.58 6.72 -34.41
C GLY A 45 6.40 5.68 -33.34
N LEU A 46 5.43 5.86 -32.44
CA LEU A 46 5.10 4.87 -31.41
C LEU A 46 3.72 4.28 -31.71
N ASP A 47 3.56 3.00 -31.49
CA ASP A 47 2.25 2.39 -31.70
C ASP A 47 1.24 2.85 -30.63
N SER A 48 -0.03 2.78 -30.97
CA SER A 48 -1.11 3.26 -30.12
C SER A 48 -1.14 2.61 -28.75
N ARG A 49 -0.80 1.31 -28.66
CA ARG A 49 -0.79 0.60 -27.40
C ARG A 49 0.26 1.17 -26.43
N LYS A 50 1.45 1.48 -26.95
CA LYS A 50 2.51 2.07 -26.14
C LYS A 50 2.16 3.49 -25.70
N VAL A 51 1.51 4.28 -26.59
CA VAL A 51 1.08 5.63 -26.24
C VAL A 51 0.06 5.59 -25.10
N ILE A 52 -0.93 4.72 -25.21
CA ILE A 52 -1.96 4.55 -24.17
C ILE A 52 -1.30 4.10 -22.86
N TRP A 53 -0.41 3.11 -22.93
CA TRP A 53 0.27 2.63 -21.73
C TRP A 53 1.06 3.75 -21.05
N PHE A 54 1.79 4.55 -21.83
CA PHE A 54 2.60 5.64 -21.29
C PHE A 54 1.71 6.68 -20.58
N LEU A 55 0.62 7.09 -21.23
CA LEU A 55 -0.28 8.09 -20.65
C LEU A 55 -0.97 7.56 -19.40
N ALA A 56 -1.39 6.29 -19.43
CA ALA A 56 -2.01 5.66 -18.26
C ALA A 56 -1.02 5.57 -17.11
N GLN A 57 0.23 5.21 -17.38
CA GLN A 57 1.25 5.06 -16.36
C GLN A 57 1.58 6.41 -15.71
N MET A 58 1.72 7.46 -16.51
CA MET A 58 1.97 8.80 -15.99
C MET A 58 0.80 9.30 -15.16
N HIS A 59 -0.43 9.08 -15.65
CA HIS A 59 -1.64 9.44 -14.90
C HIS A 59 -1.67 8.69 -13.55
N LEU A 60 -1.35 7.40 -13.54
CA LEU A 60 -1.38 6.58 -12.33
C LEU A 60 -0.32 6.99 -11.31
N PHE A 61 0.87 7.39 -11.75
CA PHE A 61 1.92 7.84 -10.84
C PHE A 61 1.49 9.11 -10.09
N PHE A 62 1.00 10.10 -10.83
CA PHE A 62 0.52 11.33 -10.20
C PHE A 62 -0.76 11.09 -9.43
N GLY A 63 -1.62 10.19 -9.91
CA GLY A 63 -2.84 9.79 -9.20
C GLY A 63 -2.54 9.13 -7.86
N ALA A 64 -1.52 8.29 -7.80
CA ALA A 64 -1.10 7.67 -6.54
C ALA A 64 -0.68 8.71 -5.52
N PHE A 65 0.03 9.75 -5.98
CA PHE A 65 0.41 10.88 -5.12
C PHE A 65 -0.84 11.64 -4.64
N VAL A 66 -1.76 11.93 -5.56
CA VAL A 66 -2.99 12.68 -5.24
C VAL A 66 -3.88 11.92 -4.25
N LEU A 67 -3.89 10.58 -4.33
CA LEU A 67 -4.69 9.77 -3.41
C LEU A 67 -3.94 9.47 -2.11
N GLY A 68 -2.64 9.30 -2.17
CA GLY A 68 -1.83 8.94 -1.00
C GLY A 68 -1.58 10.10 -0.05
N VAL A 69 -1.32 11.29 -0.58
CA VAL A 69 -0.97 12.45 0.24
C VAL A 69 -2.13 12.90 1.14
N PRO A 70 -3.38 13.01 0.64
CA PRO A 70 -4.47 13.41 1.55
C PRO A 70 -4.71 12.38 2.66
N LEU A 71 -4.53 11.10 2.39
CA LEU A 71 -4.70 10.07 3.40
C LEU A 71 -3.61 10.21 4.47
N PHE A 72 -2.36 10.37 4.04
CA PHE A 72 -1.24 10.65 4.94
C PHE A 72 -1.51 11.93 5.76
N ALA A 73 -1.92 13.00 5.09
CA ALA A 73 -2.13 14.31 5.73
C ALA A 73 -3.22 14.25 6.80
N VAL A 74 -4.34 13.58 6.53
CA VAL A 74 -5.44 13.47 7.50
C VAL A 74 -4.99 12.66 8.72
N ILE A 75 -4.26 11.55 8.52
CA ILE A 75 -3.75 10.74 9.62
C ILE A 75 -2.85 11.61 10.52
N ILE A 76 -1.93 12.35 9.91
CA ILE A 76 -0.98 13.20 10.63
C ILE A 76 -1.73 14.35 11.34
N GLU A 77 -2.71 14.93 10.67
CA GLU A 77 -3.50 16.02 11.25
C GLU A 77 -4.29 15.55 12.47
N VAL A 78 -4.88 14.35 12.40
CA VAL A 78 -5.63 13.77 13.53
C VAL A 78 -4.68 13.53 14.71
N VAL A 79 -3.50 12.98 14.45
CA VAL A 79 -2.51 12.75 15.52
C VAL A 79 -2.11 14.07 16.17
N GLY A 80 -1.86 15.10 15.38
CA GLY A 80 -1.50 16.42 15.89
C GLY A 80 -2.61 17.07 16.71
N TRP A 81 -3.86 16.96 16.22
CA TRP A 81 -5.03 17.51 16.90
C TRP A 81 -5.26 16.81 18.25
N ARG A 82 -5.18 15.47 18.25
CA ARG A 82 -5.42 14.68 19.46
C ARG A 82 -4.32 14.92 20.51
N ASN A 83 -3.07 15.03 20.09
CA ASN A 83 -1.94 15.23 20.98
C ASN A 83 -1.62 16.71 21.26
N LYS A 84 -2.37 17.62 20.63
CA LYS A 84 -2.16 19.08 20.74
C LYS A 84 -0.73 19.46 20.34
N ASP A 85 -0.22 18.86 19.28
CA ASP A 85 1.14 19.03 18.79
C ASP A 85 1.12 19.71 17.43
N VAL A 86 1.59 20.95 17.39
CA VAL A 86 1.60 21.78 16.18
C VAL A 86 2.53 21.23 15.10
N LYS A 87 3.55 20.46 15.47
CA LYS A 87 4.50 19.90 14.52
C LYS A 87 3.79 19.01 13.49
N PHE A 88 2.85 18.18 13.95
CA PHE A 88 2.09 17.29 13.06
C PHE A 88 1.21 18.11 12.12
N ASP A 89 0.58 19.16 12.60
CA ASP A 89 -0.24 20.02 11.77
C ASP A 89 0.60 20.69 10.67
N ARG A 90 1.77 21.18 11.03
CA ARG A 90 2.71 21.80 10.08
C ARG A 90 3.17 20.81 9.03
N LEU A 91 3.48 19.57 9.44
CA LEU A 91 3.86 18.51 8.52
C LEU A 91 2.75 18.24 7.50
N ALA A 92 1.52 18.08 7.99
CA ALA A 92 0.37 17.83 7.12
C ALA A 92 0.16 18.97 6.13
N TYR A 93 0.23 20.21 6.61
CA TYR A 93 0.07 21.40 5.76
C TYR A 93 1.19 21.51 4.72
N GLU A 94 2.43 21.37 5.16
CA GLU A 94 3.60 21.49 4.27
C GLU A 94 3.50 20.50 3.12
N PHE A 95 3.03 19.30 3.40
CA PHE A 95 2.94 18.27 2.37
C PHE A 95 1.73 18.48 1.47
N THR A 96 0.61 18.91 2.05
CA THR A 96 -0.61 19.22 1.26
C THR A 96 -0.37 20.35 0.28
N SER A 97 0.57 21.26 0.59
CA SER A 97 0.89 22.38 -0.33
C SER A 97 1.37 21.90 -1.70
N LEU A 98 1.93 20.70 -1.80
CA LEU A 98 2.38 20.13 -3.07
C LEU A 98 1.23 19.50 -3.86
N LEU A 99 0.09 19.27 -3.20
CA LEU A 99 -1.00 18.49 -3.77
C LEU A 99 -1.72 19.22 -4.90
N SER A 100 -1.82 20.55 -4.83
CA SER A 100 -2.52 21.31 -5.86
C SER A 100 -1.85 21.17 -7.23
N VAL A 101 -0.51 21.24 -7.27
CA VAL A 101 0.25 21.06 -8.52
C VAL A 101 0.13 19.62 -9.01
N ALA A 102 0.26 18.64 -8.11
CA ALA A 102 0.13 17.23 -8.48
C ALA A 102 -1.27 16.90 -8.99
N TYR A 103 -2.30 17.52 -8.39
CA TYR A 103 -3.70 17.33 -8.81
C TYR A 103 -3.91 17.83 -10.23
N ALA A 104 -3.42 19.04 -10.55
CA ALA A 104 -3.54 19.60 -11.89
C ALA A 104 -2.82 18.72 -12.93
N THR A 105 -1.63 18.20 -12.58
CA THR A 105 -0.87 17.32 -13.45
C THR A 105 -1.61 15.99 -13.66
N THR A 106 -2.19 15.43 -12.60
CA THR A 106 -2.98 14.20 -12.70
C THR A 106 -4.18 14.41 -13.63
N ALA A 107 -4.89 15.52 -13.46
CA ALA A 107 -6.04 15.87 -14.30
C ALA A 107 -5.64 16.02 -15.76
N ALA A 108 -4.50 16.66 -16.03
CA ALA A 108 -4.01 16.87 -17.40
C ALA A 108 -3.72 15.51 -18.07
N PHE A 109 -3.00 14.62 -17.37
CA PHE A 109 -2.69 13.28 -17.91
C PHE A 109 -3.96 12.44 -18.05
N GLY A 110 -4.91 12.58 -17.13
CA GLY A 110 -6.19 11.89 -17.23
C GLY A 110 -6.99 12.34 -18.46
N GLY A 111 -7.01 13.64 -18.71
CA GLY A 111 -7.65 14.19 -19.90
C GLY A 111 -6.98 13.71 -21.18
N LEU A 112 -5.65 13.73 -21.22
CA LEU A 112 -4.89 13.24 -22.38
C LEU A 112 -5.15 11.76 -22.61
N LEU A 113 -5.18 10.95 -21.52
CA LEU A 113 -5.45 9.52 -21.62
C LEU A 113 -6.85 9.27 -22.17
N THR A 114 -7.86 9.97 -21.67
CA THR A 114 -9.24 9.83 -22.13
C THR A 114 -9.34 10.19 -23.59
N PHE A 115 -8.76 11.32 -23.99
CA PHE A 115 -8.77 11.77 -25.40
C PHE A 115 -8.09 10.72 -26.28
N ALA A 116 -6.93 10.22 -25.87
CA ALA A 116 -6.18 9.24 -26.65
C ALA A 116 -6.95 7.92 -26.77
N LEU A 117 -7.63 7.48 -25.71
CA LEU A 117 -8.45 6.27 -25.77
C LEU A 117 -9.60 6.43 -26.76
N PHE A 118 -10.27 7.57 -26.77
CA PHE A 118 -11.37 7.80 -27.73
C PHE A 118 -10.87 7.91 -29.17
N THR A 119 -9.67 8.43 -29.38
CA THR A 119 -9.16 8.62 -30.75
C THR A 119 -8.45 7.36 -31.29
N LEU A 120 -7.73 6.63 -30.42
CA LEU A 120 -6.94 5.47 -30.85
C LEU A 120 -7.72 4.15 -30.76
N TYR A 121 -8.63 4.05 -29.80
CA TYR A 121 -9.41 2.84 -29.55
C TYR A 121 -10.91 3.17 -29.42
N PRO A 122 -11.53 3.74 -30.48
CA PRO A 122 -12.94 4.18 -30.37
C PRO A 122 -13.91 3.04 -30.11
N THR A 123 -13.68 1.85 -30.68
CA THR A 123 -14.57 0.70 -30.48
C THR A 123 -14.54 0.25 -29.03
N PHE A 124 -13.33 0.18 -28.43
CA PHE A 124 -13.17 -0.17 -27.01
C PHE A 124 -13.87 0.83 -26.12
N MET A 125 -13.64 2.13 -26.36
CA MET A 125 -14.23 3.18 -25.53
C MET A 125 -15.75 3.24 -25.70
N GLY A 126 -16.25 3.03 -26.91
CA GLY A 126 -17.68 2.97 -27.14
C GLY A 126 -18.34 1.83 -26.38
N TYR A 127 -17.68 0.67 -26.37
CA TYR A 127 -18.15 -0.49 -25.62
C TYR A 127 -18.17 -0.22 -24.11
N MET A 128 -17.07 0.30 -23.56
CA MET A 128 -16.97 0.58 -22.13
C MET A 128 -17.94 1.68 -21.71
N ALA A 129 -18.08 2.72 -22.53
CA ALA A 129 -19.04 3.80 -22.23
C ALA A 129 -20.47 3.30 -22.30
N GLY A 130 -20.77 2.35 -23.20
CA GLY A 130 -22.08 1.76 -23.31
C GLY A 130 -22.49 1.00 -22.05
N ILE A 131 -21.53 0.29 -21.43
CA ILE A 131 -21.80 -0.45 -20.19
C ILE A 131 -21.75 0.47 -18.97
N PHE A 132 -20.75 1.33 -18.87
CA PHE A 132 -20.44 2.08 -17.65
C PHE A 132 -20.80 3.56 -17.71
N LYS A 133 -21.74 3.98 -18.58
CA LYS A 133 -22.06 5.40 -18.74
C LYS A 133 -22.50 6.05 -17.42
N ASP A 134 -23.31 5.35 -16.63
CA ASP A 134 -23.79 5.86 -15.35
C ASP A 134 -22.65 5.97 -14.34
N VAL A 135 -21.75 4.98 -14.34
CA VAL A 135 -20.55 5.00 -13.48
C VAL A 135 -19.63 6.16 -13.89
N MET A 136 -19.45 6.37 -15.19
CA MET A 136 -18.62 7.47 -15.70
C MET A 136 -19.22 8.84 -15.34
N PHE A 137 -20.55 8.96 -15.34
CA PHE A 137 -21.22 10.18 -14.93
C PHE A 137 -20.97 10.47 -13.45
N ILE A 138 -21.12 9.45 -12.60
CA ILE A 138 -20.86 9.59 -11.16
C ILE A 138 -19.39 9.92 -10.92
N TYR A 139 -18.49 9.29 -11.69
CA TYR A 139 -17.06 9.58 -11.64
C TYR A 139 -16.80 11.07 -11.88
N ALA A 140 -17.45 11.66 -12.88
CA ALA A 140 -17.32 13.09 -13.19
C ALA A 140 -17.81 13.96 -12.03
N LEU A 141 -18.94 13.60 -11.42
CA LEU A 141 -19.48 14.33 -10.26
C LEU A 141 -18.52 14.26 -9.08
N LEU A 142 -17.96 13.08 -8.84
CA LEU A 142 -16.98 12.90 -7.76
C LEU A 142 -15.70 13.70 -8.03
N PHE A 143 -15.29 13.83 -9.30
CA PHE A 143 -14.12 14.62 -9.65
C PHE A 143 -14.34 16.08 -9.24
N PHE A 144 -15.51 16.65 -9.53
CA PHE A 144 -15.85 18.00 -9.09
C PHE A 144 -15.85 18.09 -7.57
N ALA A 145 -16.46 17.13 -6.89
CA ALA A 145 -16.49 17.11 -5.44
C ALA A 145 -15.08 17.03 -4.84
N GLU A 146 -14.19 16.24 -5.44
CA GLU A 146 -12.80 16.14 -5.01
C GLU A 146 -12.08 17.49 -5.16
N THR A 147 -12.31 18.18 -6.27
CA THR A 147 -11.72 19.49 -6.50
C THR A 147 -12.13 20.46 -5.40
N PHE A 148 -13.44 20.55 -5.11
CA PHE A 148 -13.94 21.42 -4.06
C PHE A 148 -13.36 21.04 -2.69
N ALA A 149 -13.37 19.76 -2.36
CA ALA A 149 -12.87 19.28 -1.06
C ALA A 149 -11.38 19.57 -0.91
N LEU A 150 -10.60 19.36 -1.97
CA LEU A 150 -9.16 19.63 -1.95
C LEU A 150 -8.86 21.10 -1.71
N TYR A 151 -9.52 22.00 -2.46
CA TYR A 151 -9.27 23.42 -2.31
C TYR A 151 -9.75 23.93 -0.95
N LEU A 152 -10.89 23.44 -0.48
CA LEU A 152 -11.39 23.81 0.84
C LEU A 152 -10.45 23.31 1.94
N TYR A 153 -9.94 22.09 1.81
CA TYR A 153 -8.99 21.51 2.77
C TYR A 153 -7.70 22.33 2.82
N TYR A 154 -7.12 22.64 1.66
CA TYR A 154 -5.84 23.31 1.58
C TYR A 154 -5.96 24.81 1.87
N TYR A 155 -6.86 25.53 1.19
CA TYR A 155 -6.98 26.99 1.35
C TYR A 155 -7.73 27.36 2.61
N GLY A 156 -8.56 26.45 3.13
CA GLY A 156 -9.26 26.67 4.39
C GLY A 156 -8.47 26.32 5.63
N TRP A 157 -7.21 25.88 5.47
CA TRP A 157 -6.41 25.39 6.59
C TRP A 157 -6.30 26.43 7.71
N ASP A 158 -5.94 27.66 7.36
CA ASP A 158 -5.76 28.74 8.38
C ASP A 158 -7.08 29.15 9.01
N TRP A 159 -8.16 29.24 8.24
CA TRP A 159 -9.47 29.61 8.75
C TRP A 159 -10.00 28.56 9.74
N LEU A 160 -9.73 27.31 9.47
CA LEU A 160 -10.29 26.18 10.19
C LEU A 160 -9.26 25.58 11.16
N ASN A 161 -8.19 26.30 11.45
CA ASN A 161 -7.15 25.86 12.37
C ASN A 161 -7.30 26.57 13.72
N SER A 162 -8.40 26.30 14.39
CA SER A 162 -8.77 26.94 15.66
C SER A 162 -9.36 25.90 16.60
N THR A 163 -9.10 26.08 17.89
CA THR A 163 -9.66 25.24 18.94
C THR A 163 -10.99 25.81 19.49
N ARG A 164 -11.54 26.83 18.83
CA ARG A 164 -12.84 27.42 19.21
C ARG A 164 -13.92 26.35 19.20
N VAL A 165 -14.61 26.22 20.32
CA VAL A 165 -15.65 25.20 20.49
C VAL A 165 -16.89 25.57 19.67
N LEU A 166 -17.46 24.57 19.00
CA LEU A 166 -18.66 24.77 18.19
C LEU A 166 -19.92 24.82 19.06
N ASP A 167 -20.98 25.39 18.50
CA ASP A 167 -22.30 25.42 19.12
C ASP A 167 -22.75 23.99 19.46
N ASN A 168 -23.28 23.78 20.66
CA ASN A 168 -23.76 22.47 21.12
C ASN A 168 -24.80 21.86 20.19
N LYS A 169 -25.65 22.68 19.55
CA LYS A 169 -26.65 22.18 18.60
C LYS A 169 -26.00 21.57 17.36
N VAL A 170 -24.92 22.20 16.85
CA VAL A 170 -24.17 21.71 15.68
C VAL A 170 -23.48 20.39 16.06
N VAL A 171 -22.83 20.35 17.23
CA VAL A 171 -22.14 19.16 17.70
C VAL A 171 -23.12 18.00 17.87
N PHE A 172 -24.29 18.27 18.46
CA PHE A 172 -25.33 17.26 18.65
C PHE A 172 -25.82 16.72 17.29
N ALA A 173 -26.10 17.62 16.34
CA ALA A 173 -26.55 17.23 15.01
C ALA A 173 -25.52 16.36 14.29
N CYS A 174 -24.23 16.74 14.39
CA CYS A 174 -23.15 15.96 13.78
C CYS A 174 -23.02 14.57 14.41
N ARG A 175 -23.16 14.48 15.73
CA ARG A 175 -23.06 13.19 16.42
C ARG A 175 -24.23 12.29 16.09
N VAL A 176 -25.45 12.84 16.00
CA VAL A 176 -26.62 12.07 15.58
C VAL A 176 -26.42 11.54 14.15
N LEU A 177 -26.00 12.41 13.25
CA LEU A 177 -25.75 12.01 11.86
C LEU A 177 -24.64 10.95 11.78
N GLY A 178 -23.59 11.12 12.58
CA GLY A 178 -22.50 10.14 12.63
C GLY A 178 -22.98 8.77 13.09
N ILE A 179 -23.82 8.72 14.13
CA ILE A 179 -24.40 7.47 14.62
C ILE A 179 -25.28 6.84 13.53
N LEU A 180 -26.09 7.65 12.85
CA LEU A 180 -26.95 7.15 11.78
C LEU A 180 -26.13 6.56 10.62
N ILE A 181 -25.01 7.21 10.26
CA ILE A 181 -24.14 6.71 9.22
C ILE A 181 -23.49 5.39 9.65
N LEU A 182 -23.07 5.27 10.92
CA LEU A 182 -22.49 4.01 11.42
C LEU A 182 -23.53 2.89 11.43
N ILE A 183 -24.78 3.20 11.80
CA ILE A 183 -25.87 2.22 11.75
C ILE A 183 -26.13 1.79 10.30
N ALA A 184 -26.15 2.76 9.37
CA ALA A 184 -26.30 2.45 7.95
C ALA A 184 -25.17 1.57 7.44
N GLY A 185 -23.94 1.83 7.88
CA GLY A 185 -22.80 0.99 7.54
C GLY A 185 -22.95 -0.44 8.05
N ALA A 186 -23.39 -0.59 9.30
CA ALA A 186 -23.64 -1.92 9.87
C ALA A 186 -24.73 -2.64 9.10
N ALA A 187 -25.82 -1.92 8.74
CA ALA A 187 -26.92 -2.48 7.95
C ALA A 187 -26.43 -2.94 6.58
N LEU A 188 -25.57 -2.15 5.92
CA LEU A 188 -24.99 -2.53 4.64
C LEU A 188 -24.09 -3.78 4.80
N PHE A 189 -23.27 -3.81 5.84
CA PHE A 189 -22.36 -4.91 6.10
C PHE A 189 -23.13 -6.23 6.24
N PHE A 190 -24.26 -6.21 6.98
CA PHE A 190 -25.06 -7.41 7.23
C PHE A 190 -26.13 -7.67 6.15
N GLY A 191 -26.12 -6.91 5.07
CA GLY A 191 -26.98 -7.17 3.92
C GLY A 191 -28.41 -6.68 4.06
N ALA A 192 -28.69 -5.77 5.04
CA ALA A 192 -30.04 -5.24 5.23
C ALA A 192 -30.48 -4.32 4.10
N PHE A 193 -29.52 -3.73 3.36
CA PHE A 193 -29.82 -2.95 2.16
C PHE A 193 -28.64 -3.03 1.20
N GLY A 194 -28.80 -2.45 0.01
CA GLY A 194 -27.82 -2.47 -1.05
C GLY A 194 -28.16 -3.53 -2.10
N PRO A 195 -27.51 -3.50 -3.26
CA PRO A 195 -27.80 -4.46 -4.31
C PRO A 195 -27.57 -5.90 -3.84
N GLU A 196 -28.41 -6.81 -4.28
CA GLU A 196 -28.31 -8.22 -3.92
C GLU A 196 -26.99 -8.81 -4.45
N GLU A 197 -26.51 -8.30 -5.57
CA GLU A 197 -25.27 -8.77 -6.19
C GLU A 197 -24.02 -8.31 -5.44
N MET A 198 -24.17 -7.37 -4.48
CA MET A 198 -23.00 -6.85 -3.75
C MET A 198 -22.35 -7.94 -2.91
N ARG A 199 -21.06 -8.15 -3.14
CA ARG A 199 -20.30 -9.19 -2.49
C ARG A 199 -19.90 -8.78 -1.07
N GLY A 200 -19.62 -9.77 -0.24
CA GLY A 200 -19.23 -9.51 1.14
C GLY A 200 -17.96 -8.68 1.28
N ASP A 201 -16.99 -8.91 0.41
CA ASP A 201 -15.75 -8.14 0.44
C ASP A 201 -15.98 -6.68 0.03
N THR A 202 -16.88 -6.42 -0.92
CA THR A 202 -17.24 -5.06 -1.31
C THR A 202 -17.99 -4.37 -0.18
N ARG A 203 -18.93 -5.08 0.47
CA ARG A 203 -19.66 -4.52 1.64
C ARG A 203 -18.68 -4.12 2.74
N ALA A 204 -17.72 -4.99 3.06
CA ALA A 204 -16.70 -4.70 4.07
C ALA A 204 -15.84 -3.50 3.66
N PHE A 205 -15.41 -3.46 2.40
CA PHE A 205 -14.60 -2.37 1.87
C PHE A 205 -15.33 -1.03 1.98
N MET A 206 -16.60 -0.99 1.58
CA MET A 206 -17.38 0.25 1.63
C MET A 206 -17.61 0.70 3.07
N VAL A 207 -17.86 -0.25 3.98
CA VAL A 207 -18.04 0.10 5.39
C VAL A 207 -16.76 0.68 5.98
N PHE A 208 -15.63 0.02 5.77
CA PHE A 208 -14.37 0.44 6.38
C PHE A 208 -13.77 1.69 5.75
N LEU A 209 -14.07 1.97 4.47
CA LEU A 209 -13.48 3.14 3.80
C LEU A 209 -14.41 4.33 3.69
N TYR A 210 -15.72 4.13 3.76
CA TYR A 210 -16.68 5.22 3.59
C TYR A 210 -17.52 5.46 4.83
N PHE A 211 -18.26 4.46 5.28
CA PHE A 211 -19.19 4.62 6.40
C PHE A 211 -18.49 4.83 7.72
N LEU A 212 -17.46 4.04 8.01
CA LEU A 212 -16.73 4.15 9.27
C LEU A 212 -15.98 5.49 9.39
N PRO A 213 -15.16 5.91 8.39
CA PRO A 213 -14.51 7.22 8.49
C PRO A 213 -15.48 8.38 8.53
N ALA A 214 -16.56 8.34 7.75
CA ALA A 214 -17.56 9.41 7.74
C ALA A 214 -18.28 9.51 9.09
N GLY A 215 -18.68 8.36 9.63
CA GLY A 215 -19.37 8.33 10.93
C GLY A 215 -18.48 8.78 12.06
N VAL A 216 -17.25 8.24 12.12
CA VAL A 216 -16.29 8.63 13.16
C VAL A 216 -15.90 10.09 13.02
N GLY A 217 -15.71 10.57 11.79
CA GLY A 217 -15.38 11.97 11.53
C GLY A 217 -16.45 12.92 12.05
N LEU A 218 -17.73 12.53 11.92
CA LEU A 218 -18.84 13.32 12.48
C LEU A 218 -18.91 13.22 14.00
N LEU A 219 -18.61 12.03 14.57
CA LEU A 219 -18.65 11.83 16.01
C LEU A 219 -17.57 12.62 16.75
N ILE A 220 -16.40 12.84 16.14
CA ILE A 220 -15.29 13.55 16.79
C ILE A 220 -15.45 15.08 16.72
N ILE A 221 -16.45 15.59 16.02
CA ILE A 221 -16.67 17.03 15.87
C ILE A 221 -16.88 17.64 17.25
N LYS A 222 -16.07 18.65 17.58
CA LYS A 222 -16.21 19.40 18.83
C LYS A 222 -15.71 20.84 18.69
N ASP A 223 -14.79 21.11 17.77
CA ASP A 223 -14.20 22.43 17.56
C ASP A 223 -14.02 22.69 16.08
N VAL A 224 -13.49 23.89 15.75
CA VAL A 224 -13.31 24.30 14.36
C VAL A 224 -12.28 23.37 13.67
N LYS A 225 -11.22 22.98 14.38
CA LYS A 225 -10.17 22.12 13.80
C LYS A 225 -10.76 20.76 13.40
N SER A 226 -11.67 20.20 14.20
CA SER A 226 -12.28 18.92 13.87
C SER A 226 -13.16 19.00 12.62
N THR A 227 -13.73 20.18 12.28
CA THR A 227 -14.43 20.34 11.01
C THR A 227 -13.47 20.29 9.83
N HIS A 228 -12.25 20.84 9.98
CA HIS A 228 -11.20 20.75 8.95
C HIS A 228 -10.80 19.30 8.73
N ILE A 229 -10.66 18.53 9.82
CA ILE A 229 -10.36 17.10 9.72
C ILE A 229 -11.47 16.36 8.97
N LEU A 230 -12.74 16.71 9.24
CA LEU A 230 -13.87 16.11 8.54
C LEU A 230 -13.80 16.40 7.03
N ILE A 231 -13.43 17.64 6.64
CA ILE A 231 -13.23 17.98 5.23
C ILE A 231 -12.16 17.09 4.61
N GLY A 232 -11.06 16.86 5.32
CA GLY A 232 -10.00 15.96 4.87
C GLY A 232 -10.49 14.52 4.73
N ILE A 233 -11.31 14.04 5.65
CA ILE A 233 -11.93 12.72 5.56
C ILE A 233 -12.83 12.63 4.33
N ILE A 234 -13.66 13.66 4.09
CA ILE A 234 -14.54 13.72 2.91
C ILE A 234 -13.68 13.71 1.62
N LEU A 235 -12.58 14.46 1.60
CA LEU A 235 -11.66 14.48 0.46
C LEU A 235 -11.15 13.06 0.16
N ASN A 236 -10.76 12.32 1.19
CA ASN A 236 -10.28 10.94 1.02
C ASN A 236 -11.38 10.00 0.57
N ILE A 237 -12.60 10.15 1.11
CA ILE A 237 -13.74 9.32 0.72
C ILE A 237 -14.05 9.53 -0.76
N VAL A 238 -14.10 10.78 -1.21
CA VAL A 238 -14.40 11.12 -2.61
C VAL A 238 -13.28 10.60 -3.53
N GLY A 239 -12.02 10.83 -3.16
CA GLY A 239 -10.88 10.34 -3.95
C GLY A 239 -10.84 8.83 -4.06
N THR A 240 -11.10 8.13 -2.95
CA THR A 240 -11.15 6.67 -2.95
C THR A 240 -12.34 6.17 -3.76
N GLY A 241 -13.46 6.90 -3.75
CA GLY A 241 -14.61 6.58 -4.60
C GLY A 241 -14.29 6.65 -6.08
N ILE A 242 -13.57 7.70 -6.50
CA ILE A 242 -13.08 7.83 -7.87
C ILE A 242 -12.19 6.65 -8.23
N MET A 243 -11.26 6.31 -7.35
CA MET A 243 -10.35 5.17 -7.55
C MET A 243 -11.13 3.86 -7.68
N MET A 244 -12.13 3.65 -6.84
CA MET A 244 -12.93 2.42 -6.90
C MET A 244 -13.68 2.29 -8.21
N MET A 245 -14.23 3.38 -8.73
CA MET A 245 -14.92 3.36 -10.01
C MET A 245 -13.96 3.06 -11.17
N ALA A 246 -12.80 3.70 -11.18
CA ALA A 246 -11.77 3.44 -12.19
C ALA A 246 -11.27 1.99 -12.12
N ASN A 247 -11.05 1.49 -10.90
CA ASN A 247 -10.56 0.12 -10.70
C ASN A 247 -11.62 -0.92 -11.07
N SER A 248 -12.89 -0.58 -10.89
CA SER A 248 -13.98 -1.47 -11.32
C SER A 248 -13.97 -1.63 -12.84
N MET A 249 -13.81 -0.54 -13.57
CA MET A 249 -13.71 -0.62 -15.03
C MET A 249 -12.45 -1.37 -15.46
N ALA A 250 -11.31 -1.13 -14.81
CA ALA A 250 -10.07 -1.85 -15.08
C ALA A 250 -10.21 -3.34 -14.76
N GLY A 251 -10.87 -3.66 -13.65
CA GLY A 251 -11.12 -5.05 -13.27
C GLY A 251 -12.05 -5.76 -14.26
N PHE A 252 -13.06 -5.05 -14.76
CA PHE A 252 -13.96 -5.59 -15.79
C PHE A 252 -13.19 -6.01 -17.04
N MET A 253 -12.18 -5.26 -17.42
CA MET A 253 -11.36 -5.64 -18.58
C MET A 253 -10.70 -7.01 -18.42
N MET A 254 -10.37 -7.37 -17.18
CA MET A 254 -9.72 -8.65 -16.87
C MET A 254 -10.72 -9.74 -16.49
N SER A 255 -11.85 -9.36 -15.92
CA SER A 255 -12.86 -10.30 -15.40
C SER A 255 -14.27 -9.78 -15.71
N PRO A 256 -14.65 -9.72 -17.00
CA PRO A 256 -15.97 -9.18 -17.36
C PRO A 256 -17.10 -9.96 -16.69
N ALA A 257 -18.10 -9.22 -16.22
CA ALA A 257 -19.25 -9.78 -15.50
C ALA A 257 -20.51 -9.04 -15.93
N GLY A 258 -21.67 -9.70 -15.80
CA GLY A 258 -22.94 -9.11 -16.20
C GLY A 258 -23.13 -9.02 -17.70
N VAL A 259 -22.32 -9.75 -18.48
CA VAL A 259 -22.39 -9.76 -19.94
C VAL A 259 -22.50 -11.19 -20.43
N ASP A 260 -23.08 -11.35 -21.64
CA ASP A 260 -23.21 -12.67 -22.27
C ASP A 260 -21.89 -13.04 -22.99
N GLU A 261 -21.92 -14.18 -23.71
CA GLU A 261 -20.73 -14.69 -24.41
C GLU A 261 -20.23 -13.73 -25.49
N LYS A 262 -21.11 -12.86 -25.99
CA LYS A 262 -20.75 -11.86 -27.02
C LYS A 262 -20.31 -10.53 -26.38
N GLY A 263 -20.35 -10.45 -25.04
CA GLY A 263 -19.98 -9.25 -24.33
C GLY A 263 -21.11 -8.23 -24.19
N ILE A 264 -22.34 -8.59 -24.57
CA ILE A 264 -23.49 -7.70 -24.45
C ILE A 264 -24.03 -7.78 -23.03
N LEU A 265 -24.31 -6.59 -22.45
CA LEU A 265 -24.82 -6.50 -21.08
C LEU A 265 -26.18 -7.24 -20.99
N ASP A 266 -26.22 -8.32 -20.22
CA ASP A 266 -27.44 -9.10 -20.01
C ASP A 266 -27.84 -9.11 -18.53
N GLY A 267 -27.06 -8.49 -17.68
CA GLY A 267 -27.35 -8.25 -16.29
C GLY A 267 -27.45 -6.76 -16.02
N THR A 268 -27.24 -6.37 -14.79
CA THR A 268 -27.25 -4.96 -14.38
C THR A 268 -25.85 -4.36 -14.53
N VAL A 269 -25.79 -3.04 -14.62
CA VAL A 269 -24.49 -2.34 -14.59
C VAL A 269 -23.78 -2.62 -13.27
N TRP A 270 -24.54 -2.89 -12.22
CA TRP A 270 -23.97 -3.22 -10.92
C TRP A 270 -23.20 -4.54 -10.95
N GLU A 271 -23.70 -5.55 -11.68
CA GLU A 271 -22.97 -6.81 -11.86
C GLU A 271 -21.63 -6.58 -12.57
N ALA A 272 -21.62 -5.72 -13.59
CA ALA A 272 -20.37 -5.37 -14.29
C ALA A 272 -19.42 -4.63 -13.34
N PHE A 273 -19.95 -3.72 -12.53
CA PHE A 273 -19.17 -2.99 -11.52
C PHE A 273 -18.58 -3.95 -10.49
N GLU A 274 -19.37 -4.94 -10.06
CA GLU A 274 -19.01 -5.92 -9.01
C GLU A 274 -18.23 -7.10 -9.56
N ASN A 275 -17.48 -6.93 -10.66
CA ASN A 275 -16.62 -7.99 -11.16
C ASN A 275 -15.63 -8.43 -10.06
N VAL A 276 -15.15 -9.66 -10.18
CA VAL A 276 -14.41 -10.31 -9.10
C VAL A 276 -13.11 -9.60 -8.73
N LEU A 277 -12.55 -8.80 -9.64
CA LEU A 277 -11.27 -8.11 -9.41
C LEU A 277 -11.43 -6.67 -8.92
N ALA A 278 -12.63 -6.11 -8.93
CA ALA A 278 -12.84 -4.69 -8.60
C ALA A 278 -12.36 -4.36 -7.18
N THR A 279 -12.85 -5.07 -6.18
CA THR A 279 -12.52 -4.81 -4.78
C THR A 279 -11.09 -5.22 -4.43
N PRO A 280 -10.58 -6.40 -4.86
CA PRO A 280 -9.17 -6.69 -4.60
C PRO A 280 -8.20 -5.64 -5.16
N ILE A 281 -8.45 -5.15 -6.38
CA ILE A 281 -7.62 -4.07 -6.96
C ILE A 281 -7.72 -2.81 -6.09
N ALA A 282 -8.92 -2.44 -5.66
CA ALA A 282 -9.13 -1.23 -4.87
C ALA A 282 -8.41 -1.30 -3.53
N ILE A 283 -8.49 -2.43 -2.84
CA ILE A 283 -7.81 -2.63 -1.55
C ILE A 283 -6.30 -2.54 -1.73
N HIS A 284 -5.77 -3.24 -2.72
CA HIS A 284 -4.32 -3.25 -3.01
C HIS A 284 -3.84 -1.84 -3.33
N ARG A 285 -4.57 -1.12 -4.17
CA ARG A 285 -4.20 0.24 -4.56
C ARG A 285 -4.26 1.21 -3.39
N MET A 286 -5.27 1.10 -2.53
CA MET A 286 -5.38 2.02 -1.40
C MET A 286 -4.18 1.91 -0.47
N LEU A 287 -3.78 0.68 -0.14
CA LEU A 287 -2.61 0.45 0.70
C LEU A 287 -1.33 0.92 0.00
N GLY A 288 -1.23 0.66 -1.31
CA GLY A 288 -0.10 1.12 -2.11
C GLY A 288 -0.01 2.63 -2.16
N ASN A 289 -1.14 3.32 -2.29
CA ASN A 289 -1.17 4.79 -2.30
C ASN A 289 -0.69 5.36 -0.97
N LEU A 290 -1.12 4.77 0.15
CA LEU A 290 -0.69 5.23 1.48
C LEU A 290 0.80 5.01 1.68
N ALA A 291 1.32 3.84 1.30
CA ALA A 291 2.76 3.55 1.36
C ALA A 291 3.53 4.54 0.49
N PHE A 292 3.05 4.79 -0.73
CA PHE A 292 3.68 5.73 -1.66
C PHE A 292 3.68 7.14 -1.08
N GLY A 293 2.55 7.59 -0.53
CA GLY A 293 2.45 8.91 0.09
C GLY A 293 3.44 9.09 1.22
N GLY A 294 3.55 8.09 2.09
CA GLY A 294 4.50 8.12 3.20
C GLY A 294 5.95 8.14 2.73
N LEU A 295 6.28 7.33 1.71
CA LEU A 295 7.64 7.29 1.17
C LEU A 295 8.01 8.60 0.46
N VAL A 296 7.06 9.20 -0.27
CA VAL A 296 7.32 10.49 -0.92
C VAL A 296 7.53 11.58 0.13
N ALA A 297 6.73 11.57 1.21
CA ALA A 297 6.92 12.51 2.32
C ALA A 297 8.30 12.31 2.96
N GLY A 298 8.73 11.06 3.13
CA GLY A 298 10.05 10.74 3.64
C GLY A 298 11.17 11.24 2.73
N SER A 299 10.99 11.12 1.42
CA SER A 299 11.96 11.64 0.44
C SER A 299 12.05 13.16 0.49
N TYR A 300 10.91 13.83 0.60
CA TYR A 300 10.88 15.30 0.77
C TYR A 300 11.68 15.69 2.02
N ALA A 301 11.42 15.01 3.12
CA ALA A 301 12.14 15.27 4.37
C ALA A 301 13.65 15.02 4.22
N ALA A 302 14.02 13.95 3.50
CA ALA A 302 15.43 13.63 3.27
C ALA A 302 16.14 14.72 2.48
N VAL A 303 15.51 15.21 1.41
CA VAL A 303 16.07 16.31 0.60
C VAL A 303 16.26 17.56 1.47
N LYS A 304 15.23 17.91 2.25
CA LYS A 304 15.30 19.08 3.13
C LYS A 304 16.36 18.91 4.23
N PHE A 305 16.50 17.71 4.79
CA PHE A 305 17.52 17.42 5.80
C PHE A 305 18.92 17.62 5.22
N ILE A 306 19.18 17.07 4.04
CA ILE A 306 20.49 17.18 3.39
C ILE A 306 20.83 18.65 3.11
N GLY A 307 19.83 19.46 2.72
CA GLY A 307 20.03 20.87 2.43
C GLY A 307 19.97 21.79 3.63
N ALA A 308 19.64 21.27 4.82
CA ALA A 308 19.47 22.11 6.01
C ALA A 308 20.81 22.68 6.50
N GLN A 309 20.80 23.94 6.89
CA GLN A 309 22.01 24.66 7.34
C GLN A 309 22.11 24.80 8.85
N ASN A 310 21.00 24.61 9.55
CA ASN A 310 20.96 24.80 11.01
C ASN A 310 20.41 23.57 11.71
N ARG A 311 20.60 23.50 13.02
CA ARG A 311 20.22 22.35 13.84
C ARG A 311 18.70 22.18 13.94
N THR A 312 17.97 23.28 13.99
CA THR A 312 16.51 23.27 14.12
C THR A 312 15.86 22.62 12.89
N ASP A 313 16.30 23.01 11.69
CA ASP A 313 15.79 22.43 10.44
C ASP A 313 16.17 20.97 10.33
N LYS A 314 17.41 20.60 10.67
CA LYS A 314 17.83 19.19 10.65
C LYS A 314 17.00 18.35 11.59
N ALA A 315 16.71 18.86 12.80
CA ALA A 315 15.87 18.14 13.75
C ALA A 315 14.45 17.97 13.22
N HIS A 316 13.88 19.01 12.63
CA HIS A 316 12.52 18.98 12.09
C HIS A 316 12.40 17.95 10.94
N TYR A 317 13.33 17.99 9.99
CA TYR A 317 13.25 17.11 8.84
C TYR A 317 13.68 15.68 9.17
N ASP A 318 14.54 15.48 10.17
CA ASP A 318 14.81 14.14 10.71
C ASP A 318 13.54 13.55 11.29
N TRP A 319 12.83 14.34 12.12
CA TRP A 319 11.55 13.93 12.72
C TRP A 319 10.49 13.66 11.62
N MET A 320 10.39 14.54 10.63
CA MET A 320 9.45 14.40 9.54
C MET A 320 9.72 13.11 8.75
N GLY A 321 10.99 12.81 8.45
CA GLY A 321 11.37 11.58 7.76
C GLY A 321 11.04 10.34 8.58
N TYR A 322 11.24 10.40 9.88
CA TYR A 322 10.90 9.30 10.78
C TYR A 322 9.39 9.01 10.77
N ILE A 323 8.58 10.05 10.95
CA ILE A 323 7.11 9.90 10.98
C ILE A 323 6.62 9.36 9.63
N SER A 324 7.14 9.91 8.53
CA SER A 324 6.72 9.52 7.19
C SER A 324 7.07 8.06 6.90
N ASN A 325 8.27 7.64 7.26
CA ASN A 325 8.70 6.25 7.07
C ASN A 325 7.89 5.30 7.97
N PHE A 326 7.52 5.75 9.16
CA PHE A 326 6.68 4.98 10.08
C PHE A 326 5.32 4.69 9.43
N VAL A 327 4.67 5.71 8.86
CA VAL A 327 3.38 5.54 8.18
C VAL A 327 3.55 4.63 6.95
N ALA A 328 4.63 4.81 6.20
CA ALA A 328 4.91 4.00 5.01
C ALA A 328 5.08 2.52 5.38
N ILE A 329 5.85 2.23 6.43
CA ILE A 329 6.04 0.84 6.89
C ILE A 329 4.71 0.26 7.39
N GLY A 330 3.91 1.06 8.08
CA GLY A 330 2.59 0.64 8.53
C GLY A 330 1.68 0.21 7.38
N ALA A 331 1.81 0.85 6.22
CA ALA A 331 1.06 0.46 5.02
C ALA A 331 1.73 -0.69 4.27
N LEU A 332 3.07 -0.73 4.26
CA LEU A 332 3.83 -1.79 3.58
C LEU A 332 3.59 -3.17 4.19
N ILE A 333 3.36 -3.24 5.50
CA ILE A 333 3.17 -4.52 6.17
C ILE A 333 1.92 -5.25 5.65
N PRO A 334 0.73 -4.63 5.57
CA PRO A 334 -0.43 -5.33 5.00
C PRO A 334 -0.45 -5.39 3.47
N LEU A 335 0.38 -4.62 2.79
CA LEU A 335 0.33 -4.52 1.31
C LEU A 335 0.59 -5.86 0.60
N PRO A 336 1.58 -6.69 1.01
CA PRO A 336 1.74 -8.00 0.37
C PRO A 336 0.52 -8.91 0.53
N PHE A 337 -0.23 -8.79 1.62
CA PHE A 337 -1.45 -9.57 1.82
C PHE A 337 -2.53 -9.15 0.82
N ALA A 338 -2.68 -7.83 0.62
CA ALA A 338 -3.60 -7.31 -0.39
C ALA A 338 -3.18 -7.74 -1.79
N GLY A 339 -1.87 -7.73 -2.07
CA GLY A 339 -1.33 -8.22 -3.34
C GLY A 339 -1.59 -9.69 -3.55
N TYR A 340 -1.46 -10.48 -2.50
CA TYR A 340 -1.74 -11.91 -2.58
C TYR A 340 -3.24 -12.17 -2.81
N TYR A 341 -4.11 -11.41 -2.13
CA TYR A 341 -5.55 -11.50 -2.33
C TYR A 341 -5.89 -11.21 -3.80
N LEU A 342 -5.32 -10.15 -4.35
CA LEU A 342 -5.53 -9.80 -5.76
C LEU A 342 -5.04 -10.92 -6.69
N GLY A 343 -3.82 -11.41 -6.47
CA GLY A 343 -3.25 -12.49 -7.28
C GLY A 343 -4.08 -13.77 -7.19
N ARG A 344 -4.57 -14.11 -6.01
CA ARG A 344 -5.44 -15.27 -5.82
C ARG A 344 -6.72 -15.14 -6.64
N GLU A 345 -7.32 -13.94 -6.65
CA GLU A 345 -8.56 -13.72 -7.40
C GLU A 345 -8.32 -13.71 -8.91
N VAL A 346 -7.18 -13.19 -9.35
CA VAL A 346 -6.78 -13.30 -10.76
C VAL A 346 -6.66 -14.78 -11.16
N TYR A 347 -5.98 -15.56 -10.35
CA TYR A 347 -5.79 -17.00 -10.62
C TYR A 347 -7.12 -17.73 -10.60
N SER A 348 -8.01 -17.42 -9.65
CA SER A 348 -9.33 -18.06 -9.56
C SER A 348 -10.21 -17.73 -10.77
N ASN A 349 -10.12 -16.51 -11.28
CA ASN A 349 -10.88 -16.09 -12.45
C ASN A 349 -10.35 -16.74 -13.72
N SER A 350 -9.02 -16.82 -13.85
CA SER A 350 -8.36 -17.47 -14.97
C SER A 350 -6.99 -17.97 -14.52
N ALA A 351 -6.84 -19.29 -14.47
CA ALA A 351 -5.56 -19.90 -14.11
C ALA A 351 -4.47 -19.52 -15.12
N VAL A 352 -4.86 -19.30 -16.39
CA VAL A 352 -3.94 -18.87 -17.44
C VAL A 352 -3.40 -17.47 -17.12
N MET A 353 -4.29 -16.53 -16.79
CA MET A 353 -3.85 -15.17 -16.41
C MET A 353 -2.99 -15.19 -15.14
N GLY A 354 -3.39 -15.98 -14.16
CA GLY A 354 -2.65 -16.08 -12.90
C GLY A 354 -1.24 -16.63 -13.10
N ASN A 355 -1.12 -17.64 -13.94
CA ASN A 355 0.20 -18.20 -14.22
C ASN A 355 1.04 -17.26 -15.09
N ASN A 356 0.40 -16.53 -16.02
CA ASN A 356 1.11 -15.49 -16.79
C ASN A 356 1.73 -14.44 -15.88
N MET A 357 1.01 -14.08 -14.80
CA MET A 357 1.51 -13.07 -13.86
C MET A 357 2.81 -13.51 -13.19
N MET A 358 2.99 -14.79 -12.90
CA MET A 358 4.09 -15.30 -12.09
C MET A 358 5.09 -16.16 -12.87
N GLY A 359 4.66 -16.76 -13.97
CA GLY A 359 5.48 -17.65 -14.78
C GLY A 359 5.46 -17.27 -16.24
N GLY A 360 5.79 -18.21 -17.09
CA GLY A 360 5.78 -18.01 -18.52
C GLY A 360 6.61 -16.81 -18.96
N ASP A 361 6.03 -15.99 -19.81
CA ASP A 361 6.71 -14.80 -20.35
C ASP A 361 6.97 -13.74 -19.30
N PHE A 362 6.22 -13.74 -18.20
CA PHE A 362 6.37 -12.75 -17.13
C PHE A 362 7.21 -13.26 -15.97
N SER A 363 7.87 -14.42 -16.09
CA SER A 363 8.70 -14.94 -15.00
C SER A 363 9.82 -13.97 -14.59
N TRP A 364 10.43 -13.30 -15.56
CA TRP A 364 11.47 -12.31 -15.26
C TRP A 364 10.90 -11.07 -14.60
N THR A 365 9.72 -10.63 -15.02
CA THR A 365 9.09 -9.46 -14.38
C THR A 365 8.70 -9.79 -12.94
N PHE A 366 8.26 -11.02 -12.68
CA PHE A 366 7.97 -11.44 -11.30
C PHE A 366 9.23 -11.41 -10.43
N ILE A 367 10.36 -11.90 -10.96
CA ILE A 367 11.63 -11.87 -10.22
C ILE A 367 12.04 -10.43 -9.91
N ILE A 368 11.91 -9.53 -10.89
CA ILE A 368 12.24 -8.11 -10.69
C ILE A 368 11.29 -7.50 -9.65
N GLN A 369 10.00 -7.83 -9.73
CA GLN A 369 9.01 -7.35 -8.75
C GLN A 369 9.37 -7.81 -7.33
N ALA A 370 9.72 -9.08 -7.18
CA ALA A 370 10.11 -9.65 -5.87
C ALA A 370 11.35 -8.93 -5.33
N MET A 371 12.32 -8.66 -6.19
CA MET A 371 13.53 -7.92 -5.81
C MET A 371 13.18 -6.50 -5.35
N LEU A 372 12.28 -5.82 -6.06
CA LEU A 372 11.88 -4.46 -5.70
C LEU A 372 11.11 -4.44 -4.37
N VAL A 373 10.16 -5.34 -4.18
CA VAL A 373 9.38 -5.41 -2.93
C VAL A 373 10.29 -5.79 -1.76
N GLY A 374 11.16 -6.77 -1.96
CA GLY A 374 12.16 -7.16 -0.95
C GLY A 374 13.07 -6.01 -0.59
N SER A 375 13.46 -5.21 -1.58
CA SER A 375 14.30 -4.02 -1.35
C SER A 375 13.59 -2.99 -0.49
N LEU A 376 12.27 -2.81 -0.67
CA LEU A 376 11.52 -1.88 0.18
C LEU A 376 11.65 -2.27 1.65
N PHE A 377 11.49 -3.56 1.96
CA PHE A 377 11.63 -4.03 3.33
C PHE A 377 13.06 -3.93 3.83
N LEU A 378 14.04 -4.27 2.99
CA LEU A 378 15.45 -4.20 3.37
C LEU A 378 15.88 -2.75 3.66
N ILE A 379 15.49 -1.82 2.80
CA ILE A 379 15.82 -0.39 2.97
C ILE A 379 15.10 0.16 4.21
N SER A 380 13.85 -0.23 4.44
CA SER A 380 13.11 0.18 5.64
C SER A 380 13.83 -0.29 6.90
N ASN A 381 14.28 -1.54 6.93
CA ASN A 381 15.03 -2.06 8.07
C ASN A 381 16.36 -1.31 8.25
N TYR A 382 17.06 -1.03 7.16
CA TYR A 382 18.30 -0.25 7.23
C TYR A 382 18.06 1.12 7.87
N TYR A 383 16.97 1.79 7.46
CA TYR A 383 16.62 3.10 8.02
C TYR A 383 16.37 3.00 9.52
N LEU A 384 15.62 1.99 9.95
CA LEU A 384 15.33 1.80 11.39
C LEU A 384 16.61 1.55 12.19
N TRP A 385 17.50 0.68 11.66
CA TRP A 385 18.74 0.36 12.36
C TRP A 385 19.67 1.55 12.44
N SER A 386 19.80 2.30 11.36
CA SER A 386 20.61 3.52 11.36
C SER A 386 20.05 4.55 12.35
N GLY A 387 18.72 4.61 12.46
CA GLY A 387 18.06 5.50 13.40
C GLY A 387 18.31 5.13 14.85
N MET A 388 18.60 3.86 15.13
CA MET A 388 18.89 3.42 16.49
C MET A 388 20.13 4.10 17.07
N THR A 389 21.05 4.57 16.23
CA THR A 389 22.26 5.24 16.71
C THR A 389 21.96 6.54 17.46
N ARG A 390 20.78 7.13 17.22
CA ARG A 390 20.37 8.37 17.90
C ARG A 390 19.45 8.13 19.09
N ILE A 391 19.19 6.87 19.43
CA ILE A 391 18.25 6.50 20.50
C ILE A 391 19.05 6.04 21.71
N PRO A 392 18.99 6.77 22.86
CA PRO A 392 19.72 6.31 24.04
C PRO A 392 19.21 4.94 24.51
N GLY A 393 20.13 4.04 24.81
CA GLY A 393 19.80 2.71 25.30
C GLY A 393 19.60 1.66 24.22
N SER A 394 19.60 2.04 22.94
CA SER A 394 19.37 1.09 21.84
C SER A 394 20.55 0.14 21.60
N GLU A 395 21.71 0.41 22.21
CA GLU A 395 22.92 -0.41 22.06
C GLU A 395 22.66 -1.86 22.44
N ARG A 396 21.78 -2.11 23.38
CA ARG A 396 21.42 -3.45 23.84
C ARG A 396 20.75 -4.30 22.73
N TYR A 397 20.26 -3.66 21.67
CA TYR A 397 19.58 -4.35 20.56
C TYR A 397 20.46 -4.57 19.33
N TYR A 398 21.65 -3.96 19.27
CA TYR A 398 22.53 -4.06 18.09
C TYR A 398 22.93 -5.49 17.78
N LYS A 399 23.01 -6.34 18.78
CA LYS A 399 23.38 -7.74 18.58
C LYS A 399 22.33 -8.54 17.79
N TYR A 400 21.09 -8.06 17.75
CA TYR A 400 20.01 -8.75 17.02
C TYR A 400 19.95 -8.36 15.54
N ILE A 401 20.55 -7.24 15.17
CA ILE A 401 20.46 -6.70 13.80
C ILE A 401 21.01 -7.68 12.77
N LYS A 402 22.13 -8.33 13.06
CA LYS A 402 22.76 -9.27 12.12
C LYS A 402 21.87 -10.49 11.87
N TYR A 403 21.13 -10.93 12.88
CA TYR A 403 20.21 -12.06 12.71
C TYR A 403 18.98 -11.68 11.89
N ILE A 404 18.44 -10.49 12.15
CA ILE A 404 17.29 -9.96 11.39
C ILE A 404 17.71 -9.77 9.92
N LEU A 405 18.86 -9.17 9.68
CA LEU A 405 19.38 -8.95 8.34
C LEU A 405 19.61 -10.28 7.61
N GLY A 406 20.19 -11.26 8.32
CA GLY A 406 20.39 -12.60 7.76
C GLY A 406 19.08 -13.26 7.37
N ALA A 407 18.07 -13.17 8.25
CA ALA A 407 16.75 -13.72 7.97
C ALA A 407 16.13 -13.09 6.72
N ILE A 408 16.22 -11.76 6.60
CA ILE A 408 15.67 -11.05 5.45
C ILE A 408 16.41 -11.43 4.15
N ILE A 409 17.75 -11.51 4.19
CA ILE A 409 18.55 -11.84 3.02
C ILE A 409 18.26 -13.26 2.54
N VAL A 410 18.23 -14.23 3.47
CA VAL A 410 17.91 -15.62 3.13
C VAL A 410 16.49 -15.73 2.58
N SER A 411 15.55 -15.05 3.21
CA SER A 411 14.14 -15.02 2.74
C SER A 411 14.05 -14.45 1.34
N LEU A 412 14.76 -13.37 1.09
CA LEU A 412 14.77 -12.72 -0.22
C LEU A 412 15.39 -13.65 -1.29
N ALA A 413 16.43 -14.37 -0.94
CA ALA A 413 17.07 -15.33 -1.87
C ALA A 413 16.07 -16.42 -2.29
N VAL A 414 15.29 -16.95 -1.34
CA VAL A 414 14.25 -17.95 -1.64
C VAL A 414 13.14 -17.32 -2.49
N TRP A 415 12.70 -16.12 -2.14
CA TRP A 415 11.60 -15.45 -2.84
C TRP A 415 11.96 -15.15 -4.30
N LEU A 416 13.24 -14.86 -4.58
CA LEU A 416 13.70 -14.56 -5.94
C LEU A 416 13.77 -15.78 -6.85
N THR A 417 13.67 -17.00 -6.30
CA THR A 417 13.65 -18.20 -7.16
C THR A 417 12.40 -18.19 -8.03
N PRO A 418 12.50 -18.58 -9.30
CA PRO A 418 11.34 -18.64 -10.17
C PRO A 418 10.40 -19.79 -9.78
N HIS A 419 9.13 -19.69 -10.19
CA HIS A 419 8.16 -20.75 -9.95
C HIS A 419 7.03 -20.70 -10.97
N ASN A 420 6.27 -21.79 -11.03
CA ASN A 420 5.03 -21.88 -11.79
C ASN A 420 3.91 -22.31 -10.85
N LEU A 421 2.71 -21.86 -11.15
CA LEU A 421 1.51 -22.34 -10.46
C LEU A 421 1.01 -23.62 -11.12
N PRO A 422 0.34 -24.51 -10.37
CA PRO A 422 -0.25 -25.72 -10.97
C PRO A 422 -1.31 -25.35 -12.01
N LEU A 423 -1.28 -26.03 -13.16
CA LEU A 423 -2.24 -25.86 -14.24
C LEU A 423 -2.71 -27.24 -14.71
N SER A 424 -3.96 -27.31 -15.16
CA SER A 424 -4.51 -28.48 -15.85
C SER A 424 -3.97 -28.54 -17.27
N GLY A 425 -4.12 -29.68 -17.90
CA GLY A 425 -3.76 -29.85 -19.32
C GLY A 425 -4.39 -28.80 -20.24
N UNK A 426 -5.38 -28.42 -19.97
CA UNK A 426 -6.07 -27.51 -20.70
C UNK A 426 -5.51 -26.20 -20.68
N GLU A 427 -5.40 -25.87 -19.53
CA GLU A 427 -4.84 -24.55 -19.31
C GLU A 427 -3.43 -24.43 -19.94
N VAL A 428 -2.65 -25.48 -19.83
CA VAL A 428 -1.32 -25.51 -20.49
C VAL A 428 -1.49 -25.34 -22.00
N GLY A 429 -2.48 -26.01 -22.56
CA GLY A 429 -2.78 -25.86 -23.98
C GLY A 429 -3.19 -24.46 -24.37
N GLU A 430 -3.99 -23.80 -23.53
CA GLU A 430 -4.40 -22.40 -23.73
C GLU A 430 -3.21 -21.45 -23.71
N MET A 431 -2.17 -21.81 -22.95
CA MET A 431 -0.94 -21.02 -22.87
C MET A 431 0.03 -21.34 -24.02
N GLY A 432 -0.39 -22.12 -24.99
CA GLY A 432 0.46 -22.49 -26.13
C GLY A 432 1.39 -23.65 -25.86
N GLY A 433 1.15 -24.40 -24.80
CA GLY A 433 1.95 -25.58 -24.45
C GLY A 433 3.29 -25.32 -23.83
N SER A 434 3.64 -24.09 -23.60
CA SER A 434 4.99 -23.71 -23.12
C SER A 434 5.04 -22.89 -21.84
N UNK A 435 4.07 -23.02 -21.33
CA UNK A 435 4.01 -22.30 -20.29
C UNK A 435 4.91 -22.45 -19.31
N TYR A 436 5.20 -23.44 -19.19
CA TYR A 436 6.17 -23.74 -18.17
C TYR A 436 7.59 -23.53 -18.68
N HIS A 437 8.32 -22.75 -17.95
CA HIS A 437 9.75 -22.70 -18.17
C HIS A 437 10.35 -24.08 -17.83
N PRO A 438 11.21 -24.65 -18.67
CA PRO A 438 11.71 -26.00 -18.42
C PRO A 438 12.41 -26.17 -17.07
N THR A 439 13.14 -25.15 -16.64
CA THR A 439 13.86 -25.18 -15.37
C THR A 439 12.98 -24.77 -14.19
N LEU A 440 12.14 -23.74 -14.40
CA LEU A 440 11.30 -23.17 -13.32
C LEU A 440 10.26 -24.15 -12.82
N LYS A 441 9.83 -25.07 -13.69
CA LYS A 441 8.82 -26.08 -13.32
C LYS A 441 9.24 -26.89 -12.09
N PHE A 442 10.55 -27.14 -11.94
CA PHE A 442 11.04 -27.90 -10.80
C PHE A 442 11.14 -27.07 -9.53
N LEU A 443 11.14 -25.76 -9.67
CA LEU A 443 11.34 -24.86 -8.55
C LEU A 443 10.04 -24.34 -7.98
N GLY A 444 8.93 -25.02 -8.26
CA GLY A 444 7.60 -24.61 -7.78
C GLY A 444 7.50 -24.50 -6.26
N LEU A 445 8.15 -23.49 -5.70
CA LEU A 445 8.31 -23.33 -4.26
C LEU A 445 7.30 -22.33 -3.68
N MET A 446 6.08 -22.28 -4.24
CA MET A 446 5.10 -21.27 -3.84
C MET A 446 4.83 -21.27 -2.33
N PRO A 447 4.62 -22.42 -1.66
CA PRO A 447 4.45 -22.39 -0.19
C PRO A 447 5.67 -21.84 0.54
N ALA A 448 6.87 -22.19 0.08
CA ALA A 448 8.10 -21.68 0.67
C ALA A 448 8.22 -20.16 0.45
N LYS A 449 7.81 -19.67 -0.73
CA LYS A 449 7.82 -18.23 -1.02
C LYS A 449 6.85 -17.48 -0.12
N ASN A 450 5.66 -18.04 0.12
CA ASN A 450 4.73 -17.44 1.07
C ASN A 450 5.31 -17.41 2.48
N ALA A 451 5.98 -18.49 2.88
CA ALA A 451 6.62 -18.58 4.20
C ALA A 451 7.70 -17.51 4.37
N VAL A 452 8.56 -17.33 3.35
CA VAL A 452 9.65 -16.35 3.47
C VAL A 452 9.16 -14.92 3.39
N ILE A 453 8.09 -14.64 2.63
CA ILE A 453 7.46 -13.31 2.65
C ILE A 453 6.97 -13.00 4.07
N ASN A 454 6.29 -13.96 4.69
CA ASN A 454 5.83 -13.80 6.07
C ASN A 454 7.01 -13.58 7.02
N LEU A 455 8.12 -14.28 6.78
CA LEU A 455 9.31 -14.10 7.61
C LEU A 455 9.94 -12.71 7.43
N ILE A 456 9.94 -12.17 6.21
CA ILE A 456 10.40 -10.79 5.97
C ILE A 456 9.54 -9.81 6.76
N ILE A 457 8.21 -10.01 6.72
CA ILE A 457 7.27 -9.13 7.42
C ILE A 457 7.47 -9.24 8.94
N ILE A 458 7.60 -10.45 9.47
CA ILE A 458 7.84 -10.69 10.91
C ILE A 458 9.16 -10.04 11.33
N SER A 459 10.22 -10.21 10.52
CA SER A 459 11.52 -9.61 10.80
C SER A 459 11.46 -8.09 10.83
N THR A 460 10.74 -7.50 9.88
CA THR A 460 10.54 -6.04 9.83
C THR A 460 9.74 -5.57 11.02
N PHE A 461 8.69 -6.30 11.38
CA PHE A 461 7.89 -5.99 12.56
C PHE A 461 8.73 -6.08 13.84
N PHE A 462 9.58 -7.09 13.95
CA PHE A 462 10.47 -7.23 15.09
C PHE A 462 11.46 -6.07 15.18
N SER A 463 12.07 -5.68 14.07
CA SER A 463 12.94 -4.49 14.02
C SER A 463 12.20 -3.24 14.50
N PHE A 464 10.96 -3.09 14.07
CA PHE A 464 10.13 -1.95 14.46
C PHE A 464 9.88 -1.96 15.97
N LEU A 465 9.58 -3.13 16.55
CA LEU A 465 9.39 -3.24 17.99
C LEU A 465 10.68 -2.87 18.75
N LEU A 466 11.83 -3.35 18.30
CA LEU A 466 13.11 -3.02 18.92
C LEU A 466 13.39 -1.51 18.84
N TYR A 467 13.11 -0.91 17.70
CA TYR A 467 13.29 0.54 17.52
C TYR A 467 12.41 1.31 18.49
N ARG A 468 11.13 0.90 18.60
CA ARG A 468 10.16 1.56 19.45
C ARG A 468 10.52 1.48 20.94
N ARG A 469 11.16 0.37 21.35
CA ARG A 469 11.58 0.15 22.73
C ARG A 469 12.95 0.73 23.04
N GLY A 470 13.65 1.28 22.04
CA GLY A 470 15.07 1.62 22.14
C GLY A 470 15.41 2.49 23.33
N ASN A 471 14.59 3.51 23.63
CA ASN A 471 14.86 4.42 24.74
C ASN A 471 14.08 4.08 26.00
N LYS A 472 13.46 2.91 26.09
CA LYS A 472 12.69 2.52 27.27
C LYS A 472 13.52 1.67 28.21
N LYS A 473 13.42 1.96 29.53
CA LYS A 473 14.15 1.20 30.56
C LYS A 473 13.57 -0.19 30.79
N GLY A 474 12.26 -0.33 30.63
CA GLY A 474 11.59 -1.61 30.87
C GLY A 474 10.10 -1.50 30.57
N THR A 475 9.35 -2.51 31.00
CA THR A 475 7.92 -2.56 30.76
C THR A 475 7.12 -2.04 31.95
N VAL A 476 5.88 -1.60 31.69
CA VAL A 476 4.93 -1.16 32.71
C VAL A 476 3.89 -2.28 32.94
N SER A 477 3.48 -2.46 34.20
CA SER A 477 2.45 -3.45 34.53
C SER A 477 1.14 -3.12 33.83
N ILE A 478 0.60 -4.06 33.06
CA ILE A 478 -0.66 -3.90 32.34
C ILE A 478 -1.83 -3.84 33.35
N SER A 479 -1.80 -4.71 34.37
CA SER A 479 -2.88 -4.78 35.35
C SER A 479 -3.02 -3.49 36.18
N ALA A 480 -1.94 -2.70 36.29
CA ALA A 480 -1.93 -1.46 37.04
C ALA A 480 -2.39 -0.25 36.21
N GLN A 481 -2.72 -0.43 34.93
CA GLN A 481 -3.08 0.67 34.03
C GLN A 481 -4.60 0.93 33.93
N GLY A 482 -5.37 0.33 34.83
CA GLY A 482 -6.82 0.55 34.88
C GLY A 482 -7.58 -0.42 34.00
N THR A 483 -8.78 0.01 33.56
CA THR A 483 -9.71 -0.85 32.82
C THR A 483 -9.44 -0.91 31.31
N LEU A 484 -8.80 0.10 30.74
CA LEU A 484 -8.63 0.18 29.28
C LEU A 484 -7.90 -1.03 28.71
N PRO A 485 -6.71 -1.43 29.21
CA PRO A 485 -6.07 -2.62 28.66
C PRO A 485 -6.88 -3.91 28.94
N LYS A 486 -7.63 -3.97 30.03
CA LYS A 486 -8.47 -5.13 30.37
C LYS A 486 -9.63 -5.30 29.40
N ILE A 487 -9.98 -4.25 28.64
CA ILE A 487 -11.01 -4.28 27.60
C ILE A 487 -10.36 -4.46 26.22
N VAL A 488 -9.34 -3.66 25.91
CA VAL A 488 -8.77 -3.59 24.57
C VAL A 488 -8.01 -4.87 24.22
N ILE A 489 -7.22 -5.44 25.15
CA ILE A 489 -6.45 -6.65 24.87
C ILE A 489 -7.37 -7.85 24.61
N PRO A 490 -8.37 -8.15 25.46
CA PRO A 490 -9.32 -9.22 25.13
C PRO A 490 -10.10 -8.96 23.85
N LEU A 491 -10.45 -7.71 23.56
CA LEU A 491 -11.16 -7.36 22.32
C LEU A 491 -10.30 -7.65 21.10
N ALA A 492 -9.01 -7.31 21.15
CA ALA A 492 -8.07 -7.63 20.07
C ALA A 492 -7.95 -9.13 19.89
N GLY A 493 -7.87 -9.88 21.02
CA GLY A 493 -7.85 -11.33 20.97
C GLY A 493 -9.10 -11.92 20.37
N LEU A 494 -10.26 -11.36 20.69
CA LEU A 494 -11.54 -11.82 20.13
C LEU A 494 -11.58 -11.59 18.61
N VAL A 495 -11.12 -10.44 18.15
CA VAL A 495 -11.03 -10.16 16.71
C VAL A 495 -10.13 -11.19 16.02
N CYS A 496 -8.99 -11.51 16.62
CA CYS A 496 -8.09 -12.52 16.07
C CYS A 496 -8.75 -13.90 16.02
N ILE A 497 -9.43 -14.31 17.10
CA ILE A 497 -10.12 -15.60 17.17
C ILE A 497 -11.23 -15.67 16.13
N LEU A 498 -12.03 -14.62 15.99
CA LEU A 498 -13.11 -14.60 15.00
C LEU A 498 -12.55 -14.73 13.58
N MET A 499 -11.47 -14.00 13.28
CA MET A 499 -10.87 -14.01 11.96
C MET A 499 -10.24 -15.37 11.63
N VAL A 500 -9.39 -15.87 12.51
CA VAL A 500 -8.66 -17.13 12.30
C VAL A 500 -9.60 -18.33 12.49
N GLY A 501 -10.43 -18.30 13.52
CA GLY A 501 -11.32 -19.41 13.86
C GLY A 501 -12.41 -19.64 12.84
N GLN A 502 -13.01 -18.56 12.32
CA GLN A 502 -14.05 -18.70 11.29
C GLN A 502 -13.48 -19.34 10.02
N TYR A 503 -12.28 -18.93 9.61
CA TYR A 503 -11.63 -19.54 8.46
C TYR A 503 -11.27 -21.00 8.76
N GLY A 504 -10.84 -21.29 9.96
CA GLY A 504 -10.58 -22.67 10.39
C GLY A 504 -11.82 -23.53 10.31
N LEU A 505 -12.97 -23.02 10.74
CA LEU A 505 -14.23 -23.75 10.64
C LEU A 505 -14.63 -24.00 9.18
N ASN A 506 -14.41 -23.00 8.31
CA ASN A 506 -14.68 -23.16 6.88
C ASN A 506 -13.80 -24.27 6.28
N LEU A 507 -12.52 -24.31 6.63
CA LEU A 507 -11.62 -25.35 6.15
C LEU A 507 -12.00 -26.74 6.69
N TYR A 508 -12.40 -26.80 7.97
CA TYR A 508 -12.78 -28.07 8.58
C TYR A 508 -13.98 -28.69 7.88
N GLY A 509 -14.96 -27.87 7.48
CA GLY A 509 -16.16 -28.33 6.78
C GLY A 509 -16.05 -28.40 5.27
N MET A 510 -14.87 -28.14 4.71
CA MET A 510 -14.70 -28.12 3.26
C MET A 510 -14.80 -29.51 2.65
N ASP A 511 -15.67 -29.67 1.64
CA ASP A 511 -15.86 -30.94 0.93
C ASP A 511 -14.98 -30.91 -0.34
N PRO A 512 -14.01 -31.82 -0.44
CA PRO A 512 -13.15 -31.86 -1.65
C PRO A 512 -13.95 -32.01 -2.95
N ALA A 513 -15.11 -32.66 -2.93
CA ALA A 513 -15.94 -32.86 -4.11
C ALA A 513 -16.42 -31.52 -4.70
N GLU A 514 -16.64 -30.52 -3.85
CA GLU A 514 -17.06 -29.18 -4.31
C GLU A 514 -15.98 -28.47 -5.12
N LEU A 515 -14.73 -28.94 -4.98
CA LEU A 515 -13.57 -28.38 -5.66
C LEU A 515 -13.01 -29.33 -6.71
N ASP A 516 -13.79 -30.35 -7.08
CA ASP A 516 -13.39 -31.39 -8.04
C ASP A 516 -12.11 -32.13 -7.61
N LEU A 517 -11.97 -32.37 -6.31
CA LEU A 517 -10.82 -33.04 -5.72
C LEU A 517 -11.20 -34.42 -5.22
N PRO A 518 -10.24 -35.38 -5.17
CA PRO A 518 -10.48 -36.68 -4.56
C PRO A 518 -10.84 -36.57 -3.09
N ALA A 519 -11.61 -37.54 -2.59
CA ALA A 519 -12.10 -37.55 -1.21
C ALA A 519 -10.98 -37.58 -0.18
N ASP A 520 -9.83 -38.17 -0.50
CA ASP A 520 -8.70 -38.26 0.42
C ASP A 520 -8.02 -36.90 0.66
N ARG A 521 -8.40 -35.86 -0.09
CA ARG A 521 -7.88 -34.49 0.14
C ARG A 521 -8.53 -33.82 1.35
N GLU A 522 -9.62 -34.37 1.88
CA GLU A 522 -10.30 -33.83 3.06
C GLU A 522 -9.32 -33.67 4.25
N GLN A 523 -8.43 -34.60 4.44
CA GLN A 523 -7.48 -34.57 5.56
C GLN A 523 -6.53 -33.36 5.46
N TYR A 524 -6.22 -32.89 4.26
CA TYR A 524 -5.35 -31.72 4.10
C TYR A 524 -6.03 -30.45 4.61
N PHE A 525 -7.30 -30.29 4.29
CA PHE A 525 -8.08 -29.14 4.75
C PHE A 525 -8.29 -29.20 6.25
N LYS A 526 -8.54 -30.38 6.81
CA LYS A 526 -8.69 -30.58 8.26
C LYS A 526 -7.40 -30.30 8.99
N THR A 527 -6.23 -30.66 8.42
CA THR A 527 -4.93 -30.36 9.02
C THR A 527 -4.73 -28.85 9.12
N LEU A 528 -5.05 -28.11 8.04
CA LEU A 528 -4.98 -26.65 8.09
C LEU A 528 -5.94 -26.08 9.14
N ALA A 529 -7.15 -26.63 9.23
CA ALA A 529 -8.14 -26.21 10.23
C ALA A 529 -7.61 -26.38 11.64
N TYR A 530 -7.01 -27.55 11.95
CA TYR A 530 -6.44 -27.83 13.26
C TYR A 530 -5.33 -26.83 13.59
N LEU A 531 -4.50 -26.47 12.60
CA LEU A 531 -3.43 -25.51 12.80
C LEU A 531 -4.00 -24.13 13.17
N LEU A 532 -5.09 -23.74 12.51
CA LEU A 532 -5.76 -22.46 12.82
C LEU A 532 -6.42 -22.50 14.20
N PHE A 533 -7.00 -23.63 14.59
CA PHE A 533 -7.56 -23.79 15.94
C PHE A 533 -6.45 -23.71 17.00
N PHE A 534 -5.29 -24.27 16.71
CA PHE A 534 -4.11 -24.16 17.59
C PHE A 534 -3.70 -22.69 17.73
N GLU A 535 -3.72 -21.93 16.65
CA GLU A 535 -3.44 -20.49 16.68
C GLU A 535 -4.46 -19.75 17.56
N CYS A 536 -5.73 -20.13 17.49
CA CYS A 536 -6.77 -19.55 18.37
C CYS A 536 -6.48 -19.84 19.84
N ALA A 537 -6.05 -21.06 20.16
CA ALA A 537 -5.66 -21.40 21.52
C ALA A 537 -4.46 -20.56 21.97
N ALA A 538 -3.49 -20.35 21.08
CA ALA A 538 -2.34 -19.50 21.37
C ALA A 538 -2.76 -18.05 21.64
N VAL A 539 -3.78 -17.55 20.93
CA VAL A 539 -4.33 -16.21 21.18
C VAL A 539 -4.88 -16.13 22.61
N ILE A 540 -5.64 -17.13 23.03
CA ILE A 540 -6.23 -17.16 24.38
C ILE A 540 -5.11 -17.15 25.43
N VAL A 541 -4.09 -18.00 25.26
CA VAL A 541 -2.94 -18.06 26.17
C VAL A 541 -2.23 -16.71 26.23
N CYS A 542 -2.02 -16.09 25.07
CA CYS A 542 -1.37 -14.79 24.97
C CYS A 542 -2.14 -13.71 25.75
N VAL A 543 -3.46 -13.64 25.57
CA VAL A 543 -4.31 -12.67 26.27
C VAL A 543 -4.23 -12.90 27.79
N VAL A 544 -4.35 -14.16 28.24
CA VAL A 544 -4.29 -14.47 29.67
C VAL A 544 -2.93 -14.08 30.27
N LEU A 545 -1.83 -14.42 29.58
CA LEU A 545 -0.50 -14.05 30.05
C LEU A 545 -0.33 -12.54 30.12
N ALA A 546 -0.82 -11.80 29.14
CA ALA A 546 -0.72 -10.34 29.13
C ALA A 546 -1.49 -9.73 30.30
N LEU A 547 -2.70 -10.21 30.58
CA LEU A 547 -3.51 -9.70 31.68
C LEU A 547 -2.97 -10.09 33.04
N LYS A 548 -2.11 -11.11 33.14
CA LYS A 548 -1.44 -11.52 34.37
C LYS A 548 -0.03 -10.92 34.49
N ASP A 549 0.22 -9.82 33.81
CA ASP A 549 1.49 -9.07 33.84
C ASP A 549 2.67 -9.88 33.32
N ARG A 550 2.43 -10.78 32.40
CA ARG A 550 3.44 -11.52 31.65
C ARG A 550 3.38 -11.12 30.18
N GLY A 551 3.21 -9.82 29.92
CA GLY A 551 3.00 -9.29 28.57
C GLY A 551 4.18 -9.55 27.63
N LEU A 552 5.42 -9.40 28.12
CA LEU A 552 6.59 -9.64 27.28
C LEU A 552 6.70 -11.12 26.89
N LEU A 553 6.45 -12.01 27.84
CA LEU A 553 6.41 -13.45 27.55
C LEU A 553 5.28 -13.75 26.56
N ALA A 554 4.11 -13.13 26.77
CA ALA A 554 2.94 -13.33 25.91
C ALA A 554 3.26 -13.01 24.45
N GLU A 555 3.79 -11.82 24.20
CA GLU A 555 4.05 -11.39 22.80
C GLU A 555 5.20 -12.18 22.18
N ASN A 556 6.25 -12.49 22.92
CA ASN A 556 7.38 -13.27 22.40
C ASN A 556 6.95 -14.71 22.08
N LEU A 557 6.16 -15.32 22.96
CA LEU A 557 5.67 -16.69 22.75
C LEU A 557 4.73 -16.75 21.53
N TYR A 558 3.81 -15.78 21.43
CA TYR A 558 2.85 -15.77 20.34
C TYR A 558 3.54 -15.49 18.99
N LEU A 559 4.52 -14.57 18.97
CA LEU A 559 5.33 -14.31 17.76
C LEU A 559 6.10 -15.56 17.35
N ALA A 560 6.67 -16.28 18.31
CA ALA A 560 7.44 -17.50 18.01
C ALA A 560 6.52 -18.58 17.45
N ILE A 561 5.33 -18.76 18.03
CA ILE A 561 4.35 -19.75 17.55
C ILE A 561 3.91 -19.38 16.13
N THR A 562 3.58 -18.12 15.89
CA THR A 562 3.17 -17.65 14.56
C THR A 562 4.29 -17.85 13.54
N ALA A 563 5.52 -17.46 13.88
CA ALA A 563 6.66 -17.62 12.99
C ALA A 563 6.90 -19.08 12.63
N PHE A 564 6.81 -19.98 13.63
CA PHE A 564 6.95 -21.41 13.38
C PHE A 564 5.84 -21.91 12.45
N ASN A 565 4.59 -21.56 12.74
CA ASN A 565 3.45 -22.03 11.94
C ASN A 565 3.53 -21.57 10.50
N VAL A 566 3.77 -20.27 10.27
CA VAL A 566 3.72 -19.73 8.92
C VAL A 566 4.98 -20.01 8.11
N THR A 567 6.11 -20.21 8.75
CA THR A 567 7.38 -20.40 8.05
C THR A 567 7.73 -21.88 7.93
N ILE A 568 7.85 -22.58 9.04
CA ILE A 568 8.34 -23.97 9.03
C ILE A 568 7.20 -24.93 8.72
N PHE A 569 6.11 -24.89 9.49
CA PHE A 569 5.05 -25.88 9.32
C PHE A 569 4.37 -25.69 7.95
N LEU A 570 3.77 -24.52 7.70
CA LEU A 570 3.01 -24.32 6.47
C LEU A 570 3.91 -24.23 5.24
N GLY A 571 5.13 -23.74 5.39
CA GLY A 571 6.09 -23.70 4.29
C GLY A 571 6.53 -25.09 3.86
N VAL A 572 6.94 -25.92 4.83
CA VAL A 572 7.39 -27.29 4.53
C VAL A 572 6.21 -28.20 4.15
N TYR A 573 5.15 -28.15 4.94
CA TYR A 573 3.95 -28.97 4.68
C TYR A 573 3.35 -28.60 3.34
N GLY A 574 3.21 -27.31 3.05
CA GLY A 574 2.69 -26.85 1.78
C GLY A 574 3.54 -27.31 0.60
N PHE A 575 4.86 -27.30 0.77
CA PHE A 575 5.77 -27.79 -0.27
C PHE A 575 5.57 -29.28 -0.55
N VAL A 576 5.43 -30.07 0.53
CA VAL A 576 5.27 -31.52 0.42
C VAL A 576 3.97 -31.86 -0.33
N VAL A 577 2.90 -31.12 -0.09
CA VAL A 577 1.57 -31.43 -0.64
C VAL A 577 1.16 -30.53 -1.82
N MET A 578 2.03 -29.64 -2.27
CA MET A 578 1.62 -28.63 -3.23
C MET A 578 1.23 -29.18 -4.61
N GLU A 579 1.75 -30.35 -4.96
CA GLU A 579 1.41 -30.96 -6.25
C GLU A 579 -0.01 -31.52 -6.26
N GLN A 580 -0.66 -31.56 -5.10
CA GLN A 580 -1.95 -32.23 -4.97
C GLN A 580 -3.10 -31.39 -5.56
N ALA A 581 -3.09 -30.06 -5.33
CA ALA A 581 -4.20 -29.23 -5.81
C ALA A 581 -3.91 -27.74 -5.62
N SER A 582 -4.26 -26.94 -6.59
CA SER A 582 -4.16 -25.48 -6.46
C SER A 582 -5.15 -24.91 -5.43
N PRO A 583 -6.40 -25.41 -5.26
CA PRO A 583 -7.24 -24.91 -4.16
C PRO A 583 -6.62 -25.12 -2.79
N PHE A 584 -5.89 -26.20 -2.58
CA PHE A 584 -5.17 -26.40 -1.31
C PHE A 584 -4.10 -25.34 -1.11
N LEU A 585 -3.33 -25.06 -2.15
CA LEU A 585 -2.27 -24.06 -2.11
C LEU A 585 -2.82 -22.67 -1.72
N ARG A 586 -3.96 -22.30 -2.29
CA ARG A 586 -4.63 -21.04 -1.94
C ARG A 586 -4.96 -20.98 -0.46
N ASN A 587 -5.48 -22.08 0.08
CA ASN A 587 -5.88 -22.13 1.49
C ASN A 587 -4.68 -22.12 2.44
N VAL A 588 -3.54 -22.70 2.03
CA VAL A 588 -2.29 -22.60 2.80
C VAL A 588 -1.89 -21.14 2.93
N ALA A 589 -1.92 -20.40 1.82
CA ALA A 589 -1.51 -18.99 1.81
C ALA A 589 -2.42 -18.11 2.66
N VAL A 590 -3.74 -18.31 2.56
CA VAL A 590 -4.70 -17.54 3.37
C VAL A 590 -4.50 -17.86 4.85
N SER A 591 -4.24 -19.12 5.19
CA SER A 591 -3.96 -19.53 6.57
C SER A 591 -2.73 -18.80 7.12
N GLN A 592 -1.67 -18.71 6.32
CA GLN A 592 -0.46 -17.96 6.71
C GLN A 592 -0.77 -16.50 6.97
N PHE A 593 -1.53 -15.85 6.07
CA PHE A 593 -1.87 -14.43 6.21
C PHE A 593 -2.67 -14.16 7.47
N LEU A 594 -3.71 -14.95 7.72
CA LEU A 594 -4.59 -14.71 8.85
C LEU A 594 -3.84 -14.87 10.17
N GLN A 595 -2.96 -15.87 10.27
CA GLN A 595 -2.14 -16.06 11.46
C GLN A 595 -1.19 -14.89 11.68
N LEU A 596 -0.55 -14.42 10.62
CA LEU A 596 0.38 -13.31 10.73
C LEU A 596 -0.34 -12.00 11.09
N ILE A 597 -1.47 -11.71 10.44
CA ILE A 597 -2.25 -10.50 10.75
C ILE A 597 -2.71 -10.53 12.21
N SER A 598 -3.15 -11.69 12.69
CA SER A 598 -3.55 -11.85 14.10
C SER A 598 -2.39 -11.54 15.04
N SER A 599 -1.20 -12.06 14.71
CA SER A 599 -0.02 -11.80 15.51
C SER A 599 0.32 -10.32 15.53
N LEU A 600 0.28 -9.67 14.38
CA LEU A 600 0.55 -8.22 14.28
C LEU A 600 -0.43 -7.42 15.13
N ILE A 601 -1.72 -7.75 15.05
CA ILE A 601 -2.77 -7.04 15.79
C ILE A 601 -2.56 -7.20 17.30
N LEU A 602 -2.46 -8.44 17.78
CA LEU A 602 -2.42 -8.72 19.21
C LEU A 602 -1.10 -8.28 19.83
N VAL A 603 0.03 -8.56 19.16
CA VAL A 603 1.34 -8.17 19.70
C VAL A 603 1.48 -6.64 19.73
N THR A 604 1.01 -5.95 18.70
CA THR A 604 1.04 -4.47 18.70
C THR A 604 0.22 -3.91 19.85
N THR A 605 -0.96 -4.47 20.08
CA THR A 605 -1.84 -4.01 21.17
C THR A 605 -1.17 -4.20 22.54
N ILE A 606 -0.61 -5.38 22.77
CA ILE A 606 0.06 -5.67 24.05
C ILE A 606 1.31 -4.79 24.22
N ASP A 607 2.13 -4.69 23.17
CA ASP A 607 3.38 -3.92 23.22
C ASP A 607 3.12 -2.44 23.50
N MET A 608 2.04 -1.90 22.92
CA MET A 608 1.65 -0.52 23.15
C MET A 608 1.39 -0.26 24.63
N PHE A 609 0.66 -1.16 25.31
CA PHE A 609 0.38 -0.99 26.74
C PHE A 609 1.61 -1.26 27.58
N LEU A 610 2.52 -2.15 27.16
CA LEU A 610 3.74 -2.43 27.90
C LEU A 610 4.70 -1.24 27.94
N TYR A 611 4.77 -0.45 26.87
CA TYR A 611 5.81 0.56 26.71
C TYR A 611 5.31 2.00 26.61
N ARG A 612 4.00 2.22 26.45
CA ARG A 612 3.46 3.55 26.21
C ARG A 612 3.89 4.58 27.28
N ASN A 613 3.77 4.19 28.55
CA ASN A 613 4.10 5.04 29.67
C ASN A 613 5.35 4.58 30.43
N ALA A 614 6.18 3.77 29.80
CA ALA A 614 7.41 3.25 30.43
C ALA A 614 8.45 4.36 30.56
N GLU A 615 9.27 4.25 31.61
CA GLU A 615 10.34 5.20 31.87
C GLU A 615 11.38 5.16 30.75
N THR A 616 11.83 6.33 30.30
CA THR A 616 12.81 6.46 29.22
C THR A 616 14.23 6.55 29.77
N VAL A 617 15.19 6.00 29.02
CA VAL A 617 16.61 6.13 29.31
C VAL A 617 17.08 7.56 29.08
N GLY A 618 16.59 8.20 28.01
CA GLY A 618 16.93 9.56 27.66
C GLY A 618 16.10 10.03 26.47
N GLU A 619 16.27 11.29 26.12
CA GLU A 619 15.53 11.90 25.02
C GLU A 619 16.12 11.49 23.67
N LEU A 620 15.26 11.32 22.68
CA LEU A 620 15.66 11.10 21.30
C LEU A 620 16.42 12.31 20.76
N GLN A 621 17.52 12.06 20.09
CA GLN A 621 18.39 13.12 19.57
C GLN A 621 18.02 13.42 18.11
N TRP A 622 17.02 14.27 17.92
CA TRP A 622 16.58 14.67 16.59
C TRP A 622 17.66 15.50 15.90
N GLY A 623 17.83 15.26 14.60
CA GLY A 623 18.85 15.93 13.79
C GLY A 623 20.15 15.15 13.68
N LYS A 624 20.27 14.04 14.40
CA LYS A 624 21.48 13.21 14.42
C LYS A 624 21.44 12.05 13.43
N MET A 625 20.40 11.96 12.63
CA MET A 625 20.29 10.90 11.62
C MET A 625 21.41 11.04 10.59
N THR A 626 21.95 9.92 10.15
CA THR A 626 23.06 9.92 9.19
C THR A 626 22.57 10.32 7.78
N VAL A 627 23.49 10.86 6.99
CA VAL A 627 23.20 11.22 5.59
C VAL A 627 22.86 9.97 4.77
N ARG A 628 23.51 8.84 5.10
CA ARG A 628 23.19 7.56 4.43
C ARG A 628 21.75 7.16 4.60
N SER A 629 21.19 7.41 5.79
CA SER A 629 19.77 7.11 6.06
C SER A 629 18.85 7.98 5.21
N GLN A 630 19.25 9.23 4.96
CA GLN A 630 18.47 10.12 4.09
C GLN A 630 18.48 9.61 2.65
N TYR A 631 19.61 9.11 2.18
CA TYR A 631 19.68 8.47 0.86
C TYR A 631 18.83 7.20 0.82
N ALA A 632 18.72 6.48 1.94
CA ALA A 632 17.85 5.31 2.03
C ALA A 632 16.38 5.70 1.82
N LEU A 633 15.94 6.83 2.41
CA LEU A 633 14.58 7.34 2.19
C LEU A 633 14.34 7.68 0.71
N LEU A 634 15.32 8.29 0.05
CA LEU A 634 15.22 8.59 -1.38
C LEU A 634 15.12 7.30 -2.20
N LEU A 635 15.88 6.32 -1.83
CA LEU A 635 15.86 5.04 -2.51
C LEU A 635 14.54 4.30 -2.33
N UNK A 636 13.88 4.42 -1.31
CA UNK A 636 12.69 3.83 -1.10
C UNK A 636 11.67 4.24 -1.98
N THR A 637 11.69 5.59 -2.20
CA THR A 637 10.73 6.15 -3.14
C THR A 637 11.03 5.72 -4.58
N PHE A 638 12.29 5.72 -4.95
CA PHE A 638 12.69 5.24 -6.27
C PHE A 638 12.21 3.79 -6.50
N VAL A 639 12.42 2.92 -5.52
CA VAL A 639 12.08 1.50 -5.65
C VAL A 639 10.56 1.30 -5.76
N ILE A 640 9.76 1.99 -4.94
CA ILE A 640 8.30 1.82 -5.00
C ILE A 640 7.75 2.37 -6.33
N THR A 641 8.35 3.44 -6.85
CA THR A 641 7.92 4.00 -8.14
C THR A 641 8.22 3.01 -9.27
N MET A 642 9.41 2.40 -9.27
CA MET A 642 9.74 1.37 -10.24
C MET A 642 8.78 0.17 -10.14
N ASN A 643 8.46 -0.23 -8.92
CA ASN A 643 7.55 -1.36 -8.71
C ASN A 643 6.14 -1.06 -9.24
N MET A 644 5.67 0.16 -9.03
CA MET A 644 4.36 0.57 -9.54
C MET A 644 4.33 0.53 -11.07
N GLY A 645 5.39 0.99 -11.71
CA GLY A 645 5.51 0.93 -13.18
C GLY A 645 5.52 -0.51 -13.67
N LEU A 646 6.26 -1.37 -13.01
CA LEU A 646 6.33 -2.79 -13.38
C LEU A 646 4.98 -3.48 -13.19
N MET A 647 4.27 -3.17 -12.12
CA MET A 647 2.94 -3.74 -11.88
C MET A 647 1.94 -3.31 -12.95
N GLY A 648 2.03 -2.07 -13.41
CA GLY A 648 1.23 -1.59 -14.53
C GLY A 648 1.52 -2.36 -15.82
N PHE A 649 2.79 -2.65 -16.06
CA PHE A 649 3.22 -3.46 -17.21
C PHE A 649 2.63 -4.88 -17.13
N ILE A 650 2.75 -5.52 -15.95
CA ILE A 650 2.23 -6.88 -15.73
C ILE A 650 0.71 -6.89 -15.95
N ARG A 651 -0.01 -5.92 -15.36
CA ARG A 651 -1.46 -5.84 -15.49
C ARG A 651 -1.87 -5.72 -16.98
N SER A 652 -1.13 -4.91 -17.72
CA SER A 652 -1.43 -4.71 -19.14
C SER A 652 -1.17 -5.97 -19.97
N GLY A 653 -0.25 -6.81 -19.55
CA GLY A 653 0.13 -8.04 -20.27
C GLY A 653 -0.66 -9.27 -19.87
N LEU A 654 -1.34 -9.24 -18.74
CA LEU A 654 -2.06 -10.43 -18.30
C LEU A 654 -3.11 -10.91 -19.28
N UNK A 655 -3.67 -10.02 -19.81
CA UNK A 655 -4.64 -10.27 -20.71
C UNK A 655 -4.23 -10.69 -21.99
N GLY A 656 -3.04 -10.91 -22.15
CA GLY A 656 -2.53 -11.29 -23.47
C GLY A 656 -2.91 -10.29 -24.55
N ASP A 657 -3.49 -10.80 -25.58
CA ASP A 657 -3.94 -9.95 -26.70
C ASP A 657 -5.41 -9.52 -26.59
N TRP A 658 -5.97 -9.60 -25.40
CA TRP A 658 -7.33 -9.15 -25.15
C TRP A 658 -7.35 -7.72 -24.61
N HIS A 659 -8.25 -6.87 -25.11
CA HIS A 659 -8.63 -5.63 -24.43
C HIS A 659 -9.58 -5.93 -23.29
N ILE A 660 -10.57 -6.79 -23.55
CA ILE A 660 -11.50 -7.27 -22.52
C ILE A 660 -11.43 -8.78 -22.60
N TYR A 661 -10.98 -9.41 -21.57
CA TYR A 661 -10.63 -10.83 -21.56
C TYR A 661 -11.83 -11.68 -21.97
N GLY A 662 -11.65 -12.48 -23.01
CA GLY A 662 -12.69 -13.35 -23.54
C GLY A 662 -13.76 -12.68 -24.38
N VAL A 663 -13.75 -11.34 -24.49
CA VAL A 663 -14.82 -10.57 -25.15
C VAL A 663 -14.29 -9.80 -26.36
N MET A 664 -13.25 -8.99 -26.19
CA MET A 664 -12.76 -8.10 -27.25
C MET A 664 -11.25 -8.25 -27.38
N ARG A 665 -10.80 -8.72 -28.53
CA ARG A 665 -9.38 -8.88 -28.80
C ARG A 665 -8.74 -7.57 -29.25
N ASP A 666 -7.51 -7.38 -28.83
CA ASP A 666 -6.60 -6.46 -29.46
C ASP A 666 -6.23 -7.07 -30.82
N THR A 667 -6.28 -6.27 -31.88
CA THR A 667 -6.08 -6.82 -33.24
C THR A 667 -4.63 -7.15 -33.55
N SER A 668 -3.69 -6.67 -32.77
CA SER A 668 -2.27 -6.82 -33.10
C SER A 668 -1.69 -8.13 -32.57
N MET A 669 -0.99 -8.83 -33.41
CA MET A 669 -0.20 -9.98 -33.01
C MET A 669 0.99 -9.58 -32.14
N TRP A 670 1.31 -8.28 -32.08
CA TRP A 670 2.41 -7.74 -31.31
C TRP A 670 2.01 -7.37 -29.88
N SER A 671 0.80 -7.68 -29.50
CA SER A 671 0.27 -7.23 -28.20
C SER A 671 0.96 -7.91 -27.03
N TYR A 672 1.63 -9.02 -27.22
CA TYR A 672 2.15 -9.78 -26.10
C TYR A 672 3.66 -9.95 -26.13
N THR A 673 4.22 -10.79 -26.98
CA THR A 673 5.58 -11.28 -26.81
C THR A 673 6.65 -10.36 -27.42
N PRO A 674 6.54 -9.92 -28.67
CA PRO A 674 7.62 -9.13 -29.28
C PRO A 674 7.79 -7.78 -28.63
N SER A 675 6.82 -7.28 -27.94
CA SER A 675 6.88 -5.95 -27.31
C SER A 675 7.42 -5.99 -25.89
N ASN A 676 7.72 -7.16 -25.32
CA ASN A 676 8.16 -7.24 -23.92
C ASN A 676 9.37 -6.37 -23.65
N PHE A 677 10.39 -6.42 -24.51
CA PHE A 677 11.59 -5.61 -24.34
C PHE A 677 11.24 -4.11 -24.45
N THR A 678 10.48 -3.74 -25.48
CA THR A 678 10.07 -2.36 -25.70
C THR A 678 9.19 -1.85 -24.55
N MET A 679 8.27 -2.69 -24.05
CA MET A 679 7.40 -2.32 -22.92
C MET A 679 8.23 -2.11 -21.65
N THR A 680 9.24 -2.94 -21.44
CA THR A 680 10.14 -2.76 -20.30
C THR A 680 10.87 -1.43 -20.38
N GLN A 681 11.33 -1.06 -21.58
CA GLN A 681 11.95 0.24 -21.81
C GLN A 681 10.98 1.38 -21.53
N MET A 682 9.72 1.25 -21.96
CA MET A 682 8.70 2.27 -21.72
C MET A 682 8.38 2.39 -20.23
N VAL A 683 8.33 1.27 -19.49
CA VAL A 683 8.17 1.31 -18.04
C VAL A 683 9.32 2.09 -17.40
N SER A 684 10.54 1.77 -17.79
CA SER A 684 11.73 2.44 -17.24
C SER A 684 11.70 3.94 -17.54
N LEU A 685 11.31 4.29 -18.77
CA LEU A 685 11.22 5.72 -19.16
C LEU A 685 10.13 6.43 -18.36
N SER A 686 8.98 5.79 -18.18
CA SER A 686 7.88 6.39 -17.39
C SER A 686 8.31 6.63 -15.94
N VAL A 687 8.98 5.64 -15.34
CA VAL A 687 9.50 5.78 -13.98
C VAL A 687 10.48 6.95 -13.91
N LEU A 688 11.39 7.03 -14.87
CA LEU A 688 12.38 8.11 -14.91
C LEU A 688 11.72 9.47 -15.03
N VAL A 689 10.76 9.62 -15.96
CA VAL A 689 10.03 10.89 -16.15
C VAL A 689 9.30 11.25 -14.86
N PHE A 690 8.66 10.29 -14.20
CA PHE A 690 7.98 10.54 -12.93
C PHE A 690 8.96 11.00 -11.85
N MET A 691 10.12 10.33 -11.75
CA MET A 691 11.13 10.71 -10.76
C MET A 691 11.65 12.12 -11.00
N LEU A 692 11.86 12.49 -12.27
CA LEU A 692 12.26 13.85 -12.64
C LEU A 692 11.16 14.85 -12.28
N GLY A 693 9.90 14.50 -12.52
CA GLY A 693 8.77 15.33 -12.14
C GLY A 693 8.68 15.53 -10.62
N MET A 694 8.91 14.45 -9.86
CA MET A 694 8.94 14.56 -8.41
C MET A 694 10.08 15.46 -7.94
N ALA A 695 11.27 15.29 -8.52
CA ALA A 695 12.42 16.13 -8.19
C ALA A 695 12.11 17.61 -8.49
N PHE A 696 11.45 17.88 -9.62
CA PHE A 696 11.05 19.22 -10.00
C PHE A 696 10.03 19.79 -9.00
N MET A 697 9.04 18.99 -8.59
CA MET A 697 8.05 19.44 -7.60
C MET A 697 8.70 19.75 -6.25
N PHE A 698 9.63 18.90 -5.82
CA PHE A 698 10.36 19.14 -4.56
C PHE A 698 11.19 20.42 -4.65
N TRP A 699 11.83 20.67 -5.81
CA TRP A 699 12.60 21.89 -6.04
C TRP A 699 11.69 23.11 -5.99
N LEU A 700 10.52 23.07 -6.65
CA LEU A 700 9.54 24.15 -6.58
C LEU A 700 9.07 24.38 -5.14
N GLY A 701 8.80 23.30 -4.42
CA GLY A 701 8.40 23.38 -3.02
C GLY A 701 9.46 24.06 -2.16
N SER A 702 10.74 23.74 -2.44
CA SER A 702 11.83 24.35 -1.68
C SER A 702 11.97 25.84 -1.98
N LEU A 703 11.70 26.26 -3.22
CA LEU A 703 11.70 27.68 -3.58
C LEU A 703 10.56 28.41 -2.87
N ALA A 704 9.37 27.79 -2.82
CA ALA A 704 8.21 28.36 -2.15
C ALA A 704 8.46 28.54 -0.65
N SER A 705 9.08 27.52 0.00
CA SER A 705 9.36 27.58 1.43
C SER A 705 10.42 28.66 1.75
N LYS A 706 11.39 28.83 0.87
CA LYS A 706 12.41 29.88 1.06
C LYS A 706 11.78 31.28 1.03
N LYS A 707 10.79 31.50 0.17
CA LYS A 707 10.07 32.77 0.12
C LYS A 707 9.29 33.02 1.41
N HIS A 708 8.72 31.96 1.99
CA HIS A 708 7.97 32.09 3.25
C HIS A 708 8.91 32.40 4.43
N ASP A 709 10.09 31.79 4.44
CA ASP A 709 11.07 32.02 5.52
C ASP A 709 11.62 33.46 5.49
N VAL A 710 11.84 34.02 4.29
CA VAL A 710 12.29 35.38 4.13
C VAL A 710 11.21 36.39 4.56
N GLY A 711 9.92 36.05 4.28
CA GLY A 711 8.81 36.89 4.72
C GLY A 711 8.54 36.83 6.21
N ALA A 712 8.88 35.70 6.84
CA ALA A 712 8.69 35.52 8.29
C ALA A 712 9.85 36.06 9.13
N GLY A 713 11.02 36.27 8.49
CA GLY A 713 12.22 36.72 9.19
C GLY A 713 12.19 38.20 9.61
N ASP A 714 11.31 38.98 8.99
CA ASP A 714 11.24 40.41 9.29
C ASP A 714 10.22 40.77 10.40
N GLY A 715 9.51 39.75 10.94
CA GLY A 715 8.49 40.03 11.94
C GLY A 715 8.54 39.20 13.23
N ALA A 716 9.48 38.27 13.34
CA ALA A 716 9.51 37.38 14.50
C ALA A 716 10.86 37.45 15.23
N GLY A 717 11.12 38.60 15.80
CA GLY A 717 12.10 38.69 16.87
C GLY A 717 11.43 38.22 18.15
N ASP A 718 12.04 37.26 18.76
CA ASP A 718 11.76 36.79 20.12
C ASP A 718 10.39 36.13 20.37
N ASN A 719 10.34 34.85 20.16
CA ASN A 719 9.61 33.96 21.10
C ASN A 719 9.69 32.51 20.63
N VAL A 720 10.90 31.96 20.55
CA VAL A 720 11.07 30.52 20.47
C VAL A 720 11.98 30.07 21.59
N SER A 721 11.48 30.21 22.80
CA SER A 721 12.08 29.50 23.91
C SER A 721 10.95 28.87 24.71
N ARG A 722 11.06 27.63 24.88
CA ARG A 722 10.21 26.73 25.69
C ARG A 722 9.05 26.07 24.98
N THR A 723 9.37 24.96 24.41
CA THR A 723 8.55 23.73 24.50
C THR A 723 9.36 22.56 23.92
N ASP A 724 10.48 22.30 24.57
CA ASP A 724 11.26 21.08 24.25
C ASP A 724 10.99 20.02 25.33
N GLY A 725 9.76 19.80 25.63
CA GLY A 725 9.43 18.78 26.61
C GLY A 725 8.21 17.98 26.18
N GLU A 726 8.41 16.74 26.07
CA GLU A 726 7.39 15.72 25.95
C GLU A 726 6.88 15.41 24.53
N ILE A 727 7.62 14.58 23.83
CA ILE A 727 7.03 13.68 22.85
C ILE A 727 7.60 12.28 23.11
N ALA A 728 6.93 11.55 23.96
CA ALA A 728 7.16 10.12 24.12
C ALA A 728 5.84 9.42 23.86
N GLY A 729 5.85 8.46 22.95
CA GLY A 729 4.69 7.62 22.66
C GLY A 729 4.54 7.28 21.21
#